data_63e4fc3c6ad3a6a1373311effc7c9258
#
_entry.id   63e4fc3c6ad3a6a1373311effc7c9258
#
_cell.length_a   1.000
_cell.length_b   1.000
_cell.length_c   1.000
_cell.angle_alpha   90.00
_cell.angle_beta   90.00
_cell.angle_gamma   90.00
#
_symmetry.space_group_name_H-M   'P 1'
#
loop_
_entity.id
_entity.type
_entity.pdbx_description
1 polymer ?
#
loop_
_entity_poly.entity_id
_entity_poly.type
_entity_poly.pdbx_seq_one_letter_code
_entity_poly.pdbx_strand_id
1 'polypeptide(L)'
;MSIEPGAQITVHPLLPAARFPGQLSEEDFLPLAYRAMYLARIIEDHLVELYHKGYVRGTVALGRGNEATAVGIGMSLRPGKDVTSLLHRDLAAHLLLGSSPYQVFCQYLANGESPTHGREGNVHYGDPRHRRLPMISHLGKMLSLVVGGTWAARRRGEDVFGLAVIGDGGTSTGEFHESLNIASVHNVPVLFVIENNYYAFSTPISAQYRCQLLSDRSKGYGITGQSIDGTDPWLVYSTIQEMFELMRRDPAPAILECFTLRLCGHAVYDKCEYVSKEQMERWMEQDPVPNVRKLLLDRQLADEEDLTAFETAAKAEIQDIAKRALRVRRPEVPTSDWGVYASGVLPKLAPVRTKQVKNGAAVNMALDYILKTDPRAVILGLDVGRYGSAFKTCKGLWERYGGDRVIDMPLGESGILGFALGAAQVGARPVVEFQFADFSTESVTQLALNAATWYFRCGWPMPLLIRLPCGSGLTMGAFHSGEFEGLWARFPGLKVLYPATAQETFEALVAGYYDLNPCLVFEHKLLYWSKSGDIDFDGDLDAVWRPRLYTEGSELTLVAFGAMVHEALAAVSKCGRSVEIWNPFVLQPLRIEPIIDSVRKTGRLLVVQESCRAQGLGDRVIAEVCGEVMGSLRKPPAILSAPDAPVPFAPELEAAFRPNATRIEEMITALLA
;
A
#
# COMPACT_ATOMS: atom_id res chain seq x y z
N MET A 1 0.82 18.64 -3.22
CA MET A 1 0.38 19.52 -2.14
C MET A 1 1.24 19.24 -0.93
N SER A 2 1.98 20.22 -0.43
CA SER A 2 2.62 20.13 0.88
C SER A 2 1.48 20.25 1.91
N ILE A 3 1.20 19.16 2.62
CA ILE A 3 0.25 19.17 3.74
C ILE A 3 0.97 19.90 4.87
N GLU A 4 0.54 21.12 5.20
CA GLU A 4 1.06 21.81 6.37
C GLU A 4 0.67 21.04 7.64
N PRO A 5 1.63 20.62 8.47
CA PRO A 5 1.33 20.02 9.76
C PRO A 5 0.81 21.11 10.68
N GLY A 6 -0.38 20.95 11.25
CA GLY A 6 -0.89 21.84 12.28
C GLY A 6 -2.30 22.41 12.10
N ALA A 7 -3.12 21.87 11.20
CA ALA A 7 -4.52 22.25 11.15
C ALA A 7 -5.20 21.92 12.51
N GLN A 8 -5.80 22.92 13.15
CA GLN A 8 -6.60 22.70 14.37
C GLN A 8 -7.67 21.67 14.09
N ILE A 9 -7.72 20.63 14.93
CA ILE A 9 -8.75 19.60 14.85
C ILE A 9 -10.06 20.24 15.29
N THR A 10 -11.04 20.23 14.41
CA THR A 10 -12.42 20.50 14.81
C THR A 10 -12.98 19.21 15.36
N VAL A 11 -12.85 19.01 16.67
CA VAL A 11 -13.56 17.94 17.39
C VAL A 11 -15.04 18.33 17.44
N HIS A 12 -15.92 17.34 17.31
CA HIS A 12 -17.36 17.53 17.37
C HIS A 12 -17.74 18.26 18.67
N PRO A 13 -18.68 19.21 18.68
CA PRO A 13 -19.05 19.97 19.89
C PRO A 13 -19.47 19.12 21.11
N LEU A 14 -20.01 17.93 20.86
CA LEU A 14 -20.33 16.96 21.92
C LEU A 14 -19.11 16.24 22.50
N LEU A 15 -17.99 16.25 21.79
CA LEU A 15 -16.71 15.81 22.30
C LEU A 15 -15.96 17.05 22.75
N PRO A 16 -15.45 17.09 23.96
CA PRO A 16 -14.60 18.19 24.39
C PRO A 16 -13.43 18.31 23.43
N ALA A 17 -13.06 19.55 23.11
CA ALA A 17 -11.83 19.80 22.37
C ALA A 17 -10.71 19.09 23.13
N ALA A 18 -10.23 18.00 22.55
CA ALA A 18 -9.22 17.21 23.18
C ALA A 18 -8.01 18.13 23.43
N ARG A 19 -7.78 18.49 24.67
CA ARG A 19 -6.55 19.17 25.08
C ARG A 19 -5.46 18.11 25.08
N PHE A 20 -4.85 17.89 23.92
CA PHE A 20 -3.67 17.06 23.76
C PHE A 20 -2.42 17.96 23.85
N PRO A 21 -1.32 17.52 24.43
CA PRO A 21 -1.12 16.52 25.46
C PRO A 21 -0.62 17.14 26.78
N GLY A 22 -1.26 16.82 27.83
CA GLY A 22 -0.73 16.89 29.18
C GLY A 22 -1.31 15.67 29.86
N GLN A 23 -0.62 15.07 30.81
CA GLN A 23 -1.18 13.98 31.60
C GLN A 23 -2.50 14.45 32.23
N LEU A 24 -3.63 13.90 31.73
CA LEU A 24 -4.91 14.12 32.38
C LEU A 24 -4.88 13.37 33.71
N SER A 25 -5.51 13.92 34.73
CA SER A 25 -5.86 13.14 35.90
C SER A 25 -6.96 12.13 35.52
N GLU A 26 -7.12 11.08 36.32
CA GLU A 26 -8.20 10.12 36.12
C GLU A 26 -9.57 10.81 36.20
N GLU A 27 -9.71 11.78 37.14
CA GLU A 27 -10.92 12.56 37.36
C GLU A 27 -11.29 13.43 36.15
N ASP A 28 -10.31 14.02 35.47
CA ASP A 28 -10.54 14.80 34.24
C ASP A 28 -10.77 13.89 33.02
N PHE A 29 -10.14 12.72 32.98
CA PHE A 29 -10.23 11.79 31.88
C PHE A 29 -11.57 11.07 31.78
N LEU A 30 -12.09 10.53 32.92
CA LEU A 30 -13.25 9.64 32.90
C LEU A 30 -14.54 10.31 32.35
N PRO A 31 -14.87 11.57 32.63
CA PRO A 31 -16.04 12.23 32.04
C PRO A 31 -15.91 12.38 30.52
N LEU A 32 -14.68 12.66 30.02
CA LEU A 32 -14.41 12.79 28.60
C LEU A 32 -14.50 11.43 27.89
N ALA A 33 -13.94 10.39 28.52
CA ALA A 33 -13.98 9.03 28.04
C ALA A 33 -15.42 8.52 27.91
N TYR A 34 -16.24 8.73 28.92
CA TYR A 34 -17.67 8.37 28.90
C TYR A 34 -18.40 9.00 27.69
N ARG A 35 -18.23 10.30 27.49
CA ARG A 35 -18.86 11.02 26.37
C ARG A 35 -18.46 10.43 25.02
N ALA A 36 -17.17 10.12 24.83
CA ALA A 36 -16.69 9.55 23.57
C ALA A 36 -17.20 8.12 23.35
N MET A 37 -17.18 7.27 24.38
CA MET A 37 -17.72 5.91 24.34
C MET A 37 -19.21 5.91 24.03
N TYR A 38 -19.98 6.74 24.74
CA TYR A 38 -21.43 6.85 24.56
C TYR A 38 -21.77 7.33 23.14
N LEU A 39 -21.05 8.34 22.63
CA LEU A 39 -21.26 8.86 21.28
C LEU A 39 -20.98 7.79 20.21
N ALA A 40 -19.89 7.02 20.34
CA ALA A 40 -19.60 5.92 19.45
C ALA A 40 -20.71 4.86 19.46
N ARG A 41 -21.19 4.48 20.64
CA ARG A 41 -22.27 3.51 20.83
C ARG A 41 -23.56 3.92 20.13
N ILE A 42 -24.03 5.17 20.32
CA ILE A 42 -25.27 5.63 19.70
C ILE A 42 -25.15 5.83 18.19
N ILE A 43 -23.97 6.15 17.66
CA ILE A 43 -23.73 6.18 16.21
C ILE A 43 -23.87 4.76 15.64
N GLU A 44 -23.27 3.77 16.28
CA GLU A 44 -23.40 2.36 15.86
C GLU A 44 -24.85 1.87 15.94
N ASP A 45 -25.62 2.25 16.97
CA ASP A 45 -27.04 1.92 17.09
C ASP A 45 -27.83 2.44 15.90
N HIS A 46 -27.59 3.69 15.50
CA HIS A 46 -28.22 4.26 14.30
C HIS A 46 -27.76 3.59 13.01
N LEU A 47 -26.48 3.20 12.89
CA LEU A 47 -26.00 2.46 11.73
C LEU A 47 -26.66 1.09 11.60
N VAL A 48 -26.88 0.39 12.72
CA VAL A 48 -27.64 -0.87 12.77
C VAL A 48 -29.08 -0.66 12.30
N GLU A 49 -29.74 0.41 12.79
CA GLU A 49 -31.10 0.78 12.36
C GLU A 49 -31.16 1.06 10.86
N LEU A 50 -30.21 1.83 10.34
CA LEU A 50 -30.11 2.16 8.91
C LEU A 50 -29.80 0.93 8.05
N TYR A 51 -29.01 -0.02 8.55
CA TYR A 51 -28.75 -1.29 7.89
C TYR A 51 -30.05 -2.12 7.78
N HIS A 52 -30.79 -2.29 8.86
CA HIS A 52 -32.06 -3.05 8.82
C HIS A 52 -33.13 -2.37 7.96
N LYS A 53 -33.07 -1.07 7.79
CA LYS A 53 -33.91 -0.31 6.84
C LYS A 53 -33.41 -0.38 5.39
N GLY A 54 -32.28 -1.00 5.12
CA GLY A 54 -31.70 -1.17 3.78
C GLY A 54 -30.99 0.08 3.21
N TYR A 55 -30.76 1.12 4.02
CA TYR A 55 -30.01 2.32 3.61
C TYR A 55 -28.49 2.06 3.58
N VAL A 56 -27.97 1.35 4.56
CA VAL A 56 -26.58 0.90 4.60
C VAL A 56 -26.49 -0.46 3.92
N ARG A 57 -25.58 -0.59 2.95
CA ARG A 57 -25.33 -1.83 2.20
C ARG A 57 -23.98 -2.42 2.60
N GLY A 58 -23.79 -3.71 2.31
CA GLY A 58 -22.58 -4.42 2.70
C GLY A 58 -22.63 -4.86 4.14
N THR A 59 -21.67 -4.47 4.96
CA THR A 59 -21.60 -4.88 6.36
C THR A 59 -21.29 -3.71 7.28
N VAL A 60 -21.74 -3.81 8.52
CA VAL A 60 -21.36 -2.92 9.62
C VAL A 60 -20.68 -3.78 10.69
N ALA A 61 -19.42 -3.47 10.97
CA ALA A 61 -18.71 -4.04 12.09
C ALA A 61 -18.87 -3.10 13.30
N LEU A 62 -19.23 -3.67 14.42
CA LEU A 62 -19.55 -2.90 15.64
C LEU A 62 -18.42 -3.02 16.66
N GLY A 63 -18.08 -1.91 17.30
CA GLY A 63 -17.09 -1.82 18.38
C GLY A 63 -17.66 -2.03 19.78
N ARG A 64 -18.90 -2.54 19.89
CA ARG A 64 -19.54 -2.76 21.20
C ARG A 64 -18.70 -3.68 22.09
N GLY A 65 -18.30 -3.15 23.24
CA GLY A 65 -17.40 -3.78 24.20
C GLY A 65 -15.93 -3.40 24.03
N ASN A 66 -15.57 -2.71 22.93
CA ASN A 66 -14.21 -2.24 22.64
C ASN A 66 -14.04 -0.73 22.91
N GLU A 67 -15.10 -0.02 23.27
CA GLU A 67 -15.10 1.45 23.35
C GLU A 67 -14.08 1.99 24.34
N ALA A 68 -13.82 1.28 25.45
CA ALA A 68 -12.82 1.68 26.44
C ALA A 68 -11.40 1.66 25.86
N THR A 69 -11.04 0.56 25.18
CA THR A 69 -9.74 0.44 24.47
C THR A 69 -9.62 1.53 23.41
N ALA A 70 -10.64 1.72 22.58
CA ALA A 70 -10.64 2.72 21.54
C ALA A 70 -10.48 4.15 22.06
N VAL A 71 -11.13 4.49 23.19
CA VAL A 71 -10.99 5.80 23.83
C VAL A 71 -9.58 5.99 24.41
N GLY A 72 -9.05 5.00 25.10
CA GLY A 72 -7.68 5.04 25.62
C GLY A 72 -6.65 5.30 24.50
N ILE A 73 -6.80 4.61 23.36
CA ILE A 73 -5.98 4.83 22.16
C ILE A 73 -6.17 6.27 21.63
N GLY A 74 -7.42 6.67 21.38
CA GLY A 74 -7.73 7.95 20.76
C GLY A 74 -7.26 9.14 21.57
N MET A 75 -7.38 9.09 22.91
CA MET A 75 -6.94 10.15 23.81
C MET A 75 -5.44 10.16 24.07
N SER A 76 -4.72 9.12 23.70
CA SER A 76 -3.25 9.04 23.84
C SER A 76 -2.50 9.65 22.68
N LEU A 77 -3.09 9.75 21.51
CA LEU A 77 -2.43 10.18 20.27
C LEU A 77 -2.52 11.69 20.06
N ARG A 78 -1.50 12.25 19.43
CA ARG A 78 -1.42 13.66 19.02
C ARG A 78 -1.75 13.75 17.52
N PRO A 79 -2.97 14.16 17.17
CA PRO A 79 -3.39 14.22 15.76
C PRO A 79 -2.51 15.18 14.95
N GLY A 80 -2.17 14.81 13.71
CA GLY A 80 -1.25 15.55 12.85
C GLY A 80 0.22 15.38 13.21
N LYS A 81 0.53 14.78 14.36
CA LYS A 81 1.89 14.51 14.81
C LYS A 81 2.19 13.01 14.80
N ASP A 82 1.46 12.24 15.55
CA ASP A 82 1.65 10.79 15.64
C ASP A 82 1.06 10.06 14.43
N VAL A 83 1.63 8.90 14.09
CA VAL A 83 1.20 8.10 12.94
C VAL A 83 0.37 6.92 13.43
N THR A 84 -0.83 6.74 12.89
CA THR A 84 -1.69 5.65 13.33
C THR A 84 -2.46 4.99 12.18
N SER A 85 -2.80 3.72 12.38
CA SER A 85 -3.84 3.00 11.65
C SER A 85 -4.73 2.28 12.64
N LEU A 86 -6.03 2.59 12.58
CA LEU A 86 -7.06 2.06 13.46
C LEU A 86 -7.88 0.98 12.75
N LEU A 87 -8.56 0.15 13.54
CA LEU A 87 -9.51 -0.83 13.02
C LEU A 87 -10.93 -0.22 12.89
N HIS A 88 -11.82 -0.99 12.26
CA HIS A 88 -13.21 -0.59 12.08
C HIS A 88 -14.02 -0.58 13.41
N ARG A 89 -13.50 -1.24 14.47
CA ARG A 89 -14.13 -1.27 15.80
C ARG A 89 -13.71 -0.10 16.70
N ASP A 90 -12.74 0.71 16.23
CA ASP A 90 -12.19 1.83 17.00
C ASP A 90 -12.94 3.13 16.73
N LEU A 91 -14.27 3.07 16.58
CA LEU A 91 -15.06 4.25 16.21
C LEU A 91 -14.82 5.43 17.17
N ALA A 92 -14.73 5.17 18.48
CA ALA A 92 -14.44 6.22 19.45
C ALA A 92 -13.07 6.89 19.20
N ALA A 93 -12.02 6.12 18.85
CA ALA A 93 -10.72 6.67 18.47
C ALA A 93 -10.80 7.48 17.16
N HIS A 94 -11.54 6.98 16.16
CA HIS A 94 -11.75 7.73 14.91
C HIS A 94 -12.40 9.10 15.18
N LEU A 95 -13.38 9.17 16.05
CA LEU A 95 -14.06 10.44 16.44
C LEU A 95 -13.09 11.37 17.17
N LEU A 96 -12.34 10.87 18.14
CA LEU A 96 -11.34 11.63 18.90
C LEU A 96 -10.20 12.16 18.03
N LEU A 97 -9.87 11.43 16.95
CA LEU A 97 -8.84 11.80 15.97
C LEU A 97 -9.40 12.57 14.76
N GLY A 98 -10.55 13.21 14.90
CA GLY A 98 -11.06 14.21 13.97
C GLY A 98 -12.08 13.71 12.93
N SER A 99 -12.54 12.46 12.98
CA SER A 99 -13.71 12.06 12.19
C SER A 99 -14.98 12.66 12.80
N SER A 100 -15.80 13.34 12.00
CA SER A 100 -17.11 13.77 12.49
C SER A 100 -18.15 12.66 12.36
N PRO A 101 -19.17 12.61 13.21
CA PRO A 101 -20.30 11.70 13.05
C PRO A 101 -20.95 11.80 11.65
N TYR A 102 -21.00 13.00 11.08
CA TYR A 102 -21.51 13.22 9.73
C TYR A 102 -20.70 12.47 8.67
N GLN A 103 -19.36 12.56 8.74
CA GLN A 103 -18.48 11.82 7.82
C GLN A 103 -18.66 10.30 7.96
N VAL A 104 -18.84 9.80 9.19
CA VAL A 104 -19.10 8.39 9.46
C VAL A 104 -20.40 7.94 8.78
N PHE A 105 -21.52 8.66 8.97
CA PHE A 105 -22.76 8.33 8.29
C PHE A 105 -22.66 8.45 6.78
N CYS A 106 -22.04 9.50 6.24
CA CYS A 106 -21.83 9.64 4.81
C CYS A 106 -21.03 8.48 4.23
N GLN A 107 -20.00 8.01 4.95
CA GLN A 107 -19.17 6.87 4.55
C GLN A 107 -19.97 5.56 4.48
N TYR A 108 -20.72 5.23 5.53
CA TYR A 108 -21.55 4.02 5.54
C TYR A 108 -22.71 4.08 4.53
N LEU A 109 -23.23 5.26 4.25
CA LEU A 109 -24.25 5.49 3.21
C LEU A 109 -23.66 5.52 1.80
N ALA A 110 -22.34 5.51 1.64
CA ALA A 110 -21.62 5.59 0.36
C ALA A 110 -22.14 6.73 -0.52
N ASN A 111 -22.35 7.92 0.04
CA ASN A 111 -22.88 9.08 -0.65
C ASN A 111 -21.78 10.00 -1.18
N GLY A 112 -22.15 11.06 -1.92
CA GLY A 112 -21.20 11.94 -2.59
C GLY A 112 -20.31 12.79 -1.67
N GLU A 113 -20.71 12.97 -0.39
CA GLU A 113 -19.95 13.70 0.63
C GLU A 113 -19.16 12.76 1.57
N SER A 114 -19.14 11.45 1.27
CA SER A 114 -18.32 10.52 2.04
C SER A 114 -16.82 10.82 1.87
N PRO A 115 -15.98 10.55 2.87
CA PRO A 115 -14.53 10.73 2.77
C PRO A 115 -13.90 10.04 1.56
N THR A 116 -14.50 8.94 1.08
CA THR A 116 -14.04 8.18 -0.08
C THR A 116 -14.87 8.42 -1.34
N HIS A 117 -15.82 9.35 -1.32
CA HIS A 117 -16.75 9.62 -2.43
C HIS A 117 -17.48 8.36 -2.92
N GLY A 118 -17.86 7.47 -1.99
CA GLY A 118 -18.53 6.20 -2.27
C GLY A 118 -17.65 5.11 -2.87
N ARG A 119 -16.32 5.29 -2.91
CA ARG A 119 -15.38 4.32 -3.49
C ARG A 119 -14.99 3.20 -2.53
N GLU A 120 -15.20 3.38 -1.23
CA GLU A 120 -14.89 2.41 -0.18
C GLU A 120 -16.02 2.41 0.87
N GLY A 121 -16.17 1.28 1.57
CA GLY A 121 -17.17 1.10 2.63
C GLY A 121 -16.59 1.16 4.04
N ASN A 122 -17.43 0.94 5.05
CA ASN A 122 -17.06 0.97 6.47
C ASN A 122 -16.17 2.19 6.82
N VAL A 123 -15.35 2.09 7.86
CA VAL A 123 -14.36 3.12 8.20
C VAL A 123 -13.02 2.91 7.49
N HIS A 124 -13.01 2.36 6.27
CA HIS A 124 -11.82 2.17 5.44
C HIS A 124 -11.31 3.50 4.84
N TYR A 125 -11.31 4.56 5.61
CA TYR A 125 -10.78 5.85 5.21
C TYR A 125 -9.78 6.38 6.25
N GLY A 126 -8.88 7.22 5.80
CA GLY A 126 -7.90 7.87 6.64
C GLY A 126 -8.03 9.39 6.60
N ASP A 127 -7.08 10.05 7.23
CA ASP A 127 -6.91 11.50 7.13
C ASP A 127 -5.40 11.85 7.14
N PRO A 128 -4.84 12.26 5.99
CA PRO A 128 -3.41 12.54 5.89
C PRO A 128 -2.99 13.74 6.73
N ARG A 129 -3.89 14.69 6.97
CA ARG A 129 -3.63 15.88 7.81
C ARG A 129 -3.37 15.46 9.26
N HIS A 130 -4.02 14.40 9.70
CA HIS A 130 -3.90 13.84 11.04
C HIS A 130 -2.98 12.61 11.09
N ARG A 131 -2.29 12.26 10.00
CA ARG A 131 -1.43 11.07 9.86
C ARG A 131 -2.14 9.77 10.26
N ARG A 132 -3.45 9.74 10.06
CA ARG A 132 -4.26 8.55 10.24
C ARG A 132 -4.37 7.82 8.91
N LEU A 133 -3.63 6.70 8.79
CA LEU A 133 -3.60 5.89 7.59
C LEU A 133 -4.90 5.08 7.46
N PRO A 134 -5.45 4.94 6.25
CA PRO A 134 -6.67 4.17 6.03
C PRO A 134 -6.40 2.68 6.20
N MET A 135 -7.23 1.98 6.95
CA MET A 135 -7.15 0.52 7.03
C MET A 135 -7.56 -0.15 5.72
N ILE A 136 -7.17 -1.41 5.55
CA ILE A 136 -7.68 -2.35 4.56
C ILE A 136 -8.15 -3.63 5.25
N SER A 137 -9.04 -4.38 4.60
CA SER A 137 -9.58 -5.63 5.17
C SER A 137 -8.55 -6.75 5.33
N HIS A 138 -7.39 -6.66 4.69
CA HIS A 138 -6.29 -7.62 4.83
C HIS A 138 -5.52 -7.32 6.11
N LEU A 139 -5.83 -8.10 7.15
CA LEU A 139 -5.29 -7.90 8.49
C LEU A 139 -3.75 -7.93 8.52
N GLY A 140 -3.17 -7.13 9.40
CA GLY A 140 -1.72 -7.02 9.57
C GLY A 140 -1.03 -6.07 8.59
N LYS A 141 -1.61 -5.84 7.40
CA LYS A 141 -0.94 -5.08 6.34
C LYS A 141 -0.67 -3.60 6.65
N MET A 142 -1.44 -3.01 7.55
CA MET A 142 -1.25 -1.60 7.93
C MET A 142 -0.17 -1.40 8.99
N LEU A 143 0.27 -2.45 9.67
CA LEU A 143 1.27 -2.36 10.74
C LEU A 143 2.62 -1.85 10.20
N SER A 144 3.12 -2.46 9.13
CA SER A 144 4.36 -2.03 8.47
C SER A 144 4.27 -0.61 7.91
N LEU A 145 3.08 -0.14 7.48
CA LEU A 145 2.88 1.24 7.06
C LEU A 145 3.05 2.22 8.23
N VAL A 146 2.49 1.90 9.42
CA VAL A 146 2.69 2.74 10.61
C VAL A 146 4.17 2.79 10.99
N VAL A 147 4.87 1.66 10.91
CA VAL A 147 6.33 1.60 11.15
C VAL A 147 7.08 2.54 10.20
N GLY A 148 6.85 2.40 8.90
CA GLY A 148 7.52 3.24 7.89
C GLY A 148 7.20 4.72 7.99
N GLY A 149 5.93 5.05 8.26
CA GLY A 149 5.49 6.43 8.46
C GLY A 149 6.13 7.08 9.68
N THR A 150 6.19 6.36 10.81
CA THR A 150 6.85 6.81 12.03
C THR A 150 8.35 7.00 11.82
N TRP A 151 9.00 6.03 11.17
CA TRP A 151 10.40 6.12 10.80
C TRP A 151 10.69 7.36 9.94
N ALA A 152 9.88 7.63 8.92
CA ALA A 152 10.06 8.76 8.02
C ALA A 152 9.91 10.12 8.74
N ALA A 153 8.97 10.23 9.69
CA ALA A 153 8.81 11.43 10.50
C ALA A 153 10.01 11.64 11.44
N ARG A 154 10.45 10.59 12.14
CA ARG A 154 11.62 10.67 13.04
C ARG A 154 12.90 11.04 12.31
N ARG A 155 13.09 10.52 11.11
CA ARG A 155 14.23 10.88 10.27
C ARG A 155 14.32 12.38 9.96
N ARG A 156 13.20 13.09 10.00
CA ARG A 156 13.16 14.57 9.90
C ARG A 156 13.37 15.27 11.24
N GLY A 157 13.69 14.54 12.31
CA GLY A 157 13.88 15.08 13.65
C GLY A 157 12.58 15.37 14.43
N GLU A 158 11.44 14.81 13.97
CA GLU A 158 10.16 15.00 14.66
C GLU A 158 10.09 14.10 15.91
N ASP A 159 9.58 14.66 17.02
CA ASP A 159 9.17 13.87 18.18
C ASP A 159 7.80 13.25 17.91
N VAL A 160 7.80 12.00 17.43
CA VAL A 160 6.62 11.28 16.96
C VAL A 160 6.63 9.83 17.44
N PHE A 161 5.45 9.30 17.72
CA PHE A 161 5.20 7.89 17.96
C PHE A 161 4.32 7.31 16.87
N GLY A 162 4.45 6.00 16.66
CA GLY A 162 3.48 5.21 15.92
C GLY A 162 2.56 4.47 16.87
N LEU A 163 1.30 4.30 16.48
CA LEU A 163 0.38 3.38 17.14
C LEU A 163 -0.39 2.60 16.07
N ALA A 164 -0.21 1.29 16.08
CA ALA A 164 -0.82 0.38 15.12
C ALA A 164 -1.72 -0.61 15.85
N VAL A 165 -2.99 -0.68 15.44
CA VAL A 165 -3.99 -1.56 16.09
C VAL A 165 -4.20 -2.83 15.27
N ILE A 166 -4.32 -3.96 15.95
CA ILE A 166 -4.63 -5.26 15.36
C ILE A 166 -5.47 -6.09 16.31
N GLY A 167 -6.43 -6.88 15.78
CA GLY A 167 -7.14 -7.88 16.58
C GLY A 167 -6.29 -9.12 16.82
N ASP A 168 -6.64 -9.89 17.85
CA ASP A 168 -6.00 -11.14 18.26
C ASP A 168 -5.76 -12.11 17.08
N GLY A 169 -6.78 -12.37 16.27
CA GLY A 169 -6.64 -13.24 15.09
C GLY A 169 -5.67 -12.71 14.04
N GLY A 170 -5.58 -11.39 13.88
CA GLY A 170 -4.65 -10.76 12.95
C GLY A 170 -3.18 -10.96 13.30
N THR A 171 -2.86 -11.24 14.55
CA THR A 171 -1.49 -11.52 15.02
C THR A 171 -0.90 -12.81 14.46
N SER A 172 -1.70 -13.65 13.81
CA SER A 172 -1.26 -14.88 13.14
C SER A 172 -0.73 -14.65 11.73
N THR A 173 -0.84 -13.41 11.20
CA THR A 173 -0.35 -13.08 9.85
C THR A 173 1.17 -12.90 9.83
N GLY A 174 1.82 -13.26 8.71
CA GLY A 174 3.26 -13.01 8.52
C GLY A 174 3.63 -11.55 8.69
N GLU A 175 2.82 -10.63 8.16
CA GLU A 175 3.04 -9.19 8.23
C GLU A 175 3.11 -8.64 9.67
N PHE A 176 2.37 -9.24 10.63
CA PHE A 176 2.50 -8.89 12.04
C PHE A 176 3.94 -9.11 12.53
N HIS A 177 4.50 -10.28 12.21
CA HIS A 177 5.85 -10.65 12.61
C HIS A 177 6.92 -9.83 11.89
N GLU A 178 6.77 -9.62 10.59
CA GLU A 178 7.66 -8.79 9.79
C GLU A 178 7.67 -7.33 10.29
N SER A 179 6.51 -6.76 10.58
CA SER A 179 6.39 -5.38 11.08
C SER A 179 7.08 -5.17 12.42
N LEU A 180 6.90 -6.11 13.37
CA LEU A 180 7.57 -6.08 14.66
C LEU A 180 9.08 -6.21 14.53
N ASN A 181 9.55 -7.13 13.68
CA ASN A 181 10.97 -7.32 13.44
C ASN A 181 11.62 -6.09 12.80
N ILE A 182 11.00 -5.53 11.77
CA ILE A 182 11.48 -4.29 11.11
C ILE A 182 11.52 -3.13 12.12
N ALA A 183 10.46 -2.95 12.90
CA ALA A 183 10.41 -1.89 13.90
C ALA A 183 11.50 -2.06 14.97
N SER A 184 11.73 -3.28 15.43
CA SER A 184 12.76 -3.60 16.42
C SER A 184 14.17 -3.35 15.89
N VAL A 185 14.51 -3.87 14.70
CA VAL A 185 15.84 -3.72 14.08
C VAL A 185 16.19 -2.26 13.83
N HIS A 186 15.19 -1.45 13.41
CA HIS A 186 15.39 -0.04 13.11
C HIS A 186 15.06 0.91 14.26
N ASN A 187 14.80 0.39 15.47
CA ASN A 187 14.47 1.17 16.67
C ASN A 187 13.36 2.20 16.42
N VAL A 188 12.28 1.78 15.75
CA VAL A 188 11.15 2.66 15.46
C VAL A 188 10.14 2.59 16.61
N PRO A 189 9.83 3.71 17.30
CA PRO A 189 8.94 3.73 18.45
C PRO A 189 7.48 3.61 18.00
N VAL A 190 7.04 2.39 17.78
CA VAL A 190 5.66 2.03 17.44
C VAL A 190 5.08 1.15 18.52
N LEU A 191 3.94 1.56 19.06
CA LEU A 191 3.13 0.75 19.95
C LEU A 191 2.18 -0.10 19.11
N PHE A 192 2.35 -1.42 19.17
CA PHE A 192 1.44 -2.39 18.58
C PHE A 192 0.37 -2.75 19.61
N VAL A 193 -0.84 -2.23 19.43
CA VAL A 193 -1.98 -2.53 20.32
C VAL A 193 -2.74 -3.72 19.76
N ILE A 194 -2.84 -4.78 20.56
CA ILE A 194 -3.60 -5.99 20.23
C ILE A 194 -4.93 -5.94 20.97
N GLU A 195 -6.03 -5.83 20.22
CA GLU A 195 -7.38 -5.95 20.74
C GLU A 195 -7.76 -7.43 20.83
N ASN A 196 -7.59 -8.02 22.01
CA ASN A 196 -7.90 -9.42 22.25
C ASN A 196 -9.33 -9.58 22.74
N ASN A 197 -10.24 -9.88 21.80
CA ASN A 197 -11.65 -10.13 22.09
C ASN A 197 -12.01 -11.63 22.04
N TYR A 198 -11.02 -12.49 22.15
CA TYR A 198 -11.10 -13.96 22.24
C TYR A 198 -11.53 -14.69 20.96
N TYR A 199 -11.86 -13.99 19.88
CA TYR A 199 -12.36 -14.61 18.64
C TYR A 199 -11.90 -13.91 17.38
N ALA A 200 -11.25 -14.65 16.48
CA ALA A 200 -11.07 -14.26 15.09
C ALA A 200 -12.33 -14.64 14.28
N PHE A 201 -13.24 -13.72 14.09
CA PHE A 201 -14.61 -13.98 13.61
C PHE A 201 -15.32 -14.94 14.58
N SER A 202 -15.43 -16.23 14.25
CA SER A 202 -16.00 -17.30 15.09
C SER A 202 -14.93 -18.26 15.64
N THR A 203 -13.68 -18.13 15.21
CA THR A 203 -12.58 -19.00 15.62
C THR A 203 -12.00 -18.55 16.95
N PRO A 204 -12.03 -19.36 18.00
CA PRO A 204 -11.53 -18.99 19.32
C PRO A 204 -10.01 -18.89 19.33
N ILE A 205 -9.46 -18.13 20.29
CA ILE A 205 -8.00 -17.91 20.44
C ILE A 205 -7.21 -19.21 20.58
N SER A 206 -7.77 -20.26 21.16
CA SER A 206 -7.13 -21.57 21.27
C SER A 206 -6.79 -22.23 19.93
N ALA A 207 -7.46 -21.81 18.84
CA ALA A 207 -7.17 -22.23 17.47
C ALA A 207 -6.30 -21.21 16.69
N GLN A 208 -5.98 -20.05 17.28
CA GLN A 208 -5.18 -19.00 16.66
C GLN A 208 -3.73 -19.00 17.13
N TYR A 209 -3.49 -19.22 18.42
CA TYR A 209 -2.15 -19.20 19.02
C TYR A 209 -2.07 -20.08 20.27
N ARG A 210 -0.85 -20.39 20.68
CA ARG A 210 -0.57 -21.29 21.82
C ARG A 210 0.01 -20.58 23.05
N CYS A 211 0.61 -19.40 22.90
CA CYS A 211 1.10 -18.63 24.04
C CYS A 211 -0.06 -18.22 24.94
N GLN A 212 0.18 -18.02 26.23
CA GLN A 212 -0.86 -17.59 27.16
C GLN A 212 -1.25 -16.15 26.92
N LEU A 213 -0.27 -15.29 26.69
CA LEU A 213 -0.43 -13.88 26.39
C LEU A 213 0.20 -13.56 25.03
N LEU A 214 -0.47 -12.80 24.20
CA LEU A 214 0.11 -12.35 22.93
C LEU A 214 1.26 -11.37 23.15
N SER A 215 1.25 -10.63 24.27
CA SER A 215 2.36 -9.77 24.69
C SER A 215 3.66 -10.53 24.95
N ASP A 216 3.62 -11.84 25.26
CA ASP A 216 4.82 -12.68 25.42
C ASP A 216 5.65 -12.79 24.14
N ARG A 217 5.06 -12.57 22.98
CA ARG A 217 5.77 -12.56 21.69
C ARG A 217 6.84 -11.46 21.63
N SER A 218 6.71 -10.41 22.43
CA SER A 218 7.70 -9.33 22.56
C SER A 218 9.11 -9.83 22.85
N LYS A 219 9.22 -10.90 23.63
CA LYS A 219 10.52 -11.52 24.00
C LYS A 219 11.29 -11.99 22.76
N GLY A 220 10.58 -12.50 21.73
CA GLY A 220 11.17 -12.95 20.48
C GLY A 220 11.77 -11.83 19.62
N TYR A 221 11.36 -10.59 19.85
CA TYR A 221 11.85 -9.41 19.14
C TYR A 221 12.78 -8.54 20.02
N GLY A 222 13.01 -8.91 21.27
CA GLY A 222 13.84 -8.13 22.21
C GLY A 222 13.18 -6.80 22.62
N ILE A 223 11.87 -6.75 22.70
CA ILE A 223 11.09 -5.52 23.00
C ILE A 223 10.21 -5.72 24.24
N THR A 224 9.61 -4.61 24.72
CA THR A 224 8.66 -4.63 25.84
C THR A 224 7.29 -5.17 25.40
N GLY A 225 6.65 -5.96 26.27
CA GLY A 225 5.25 -6.41 26.08
C GLY A 225 4.50 -6.41 27.40
N GLN A 226 3.24 -5.96 27.36
CA GLN A 226 2.34 -5.92 28.52
C GLN A 226 0.94 -6.33 28.10
N SER A 227 0.20 -6.97 29.00
CA SER A 227 -1.23 -7.28 28.85
C SER A 227 -2.01 -6.63 29.97
N ILE A 228 -3.16 -6.03 29.64
CA ILE A 228 -4.02 -5.29 30.55
C ILE A 228 -5.50 -5.59 30.30
N ASP A 229 -6.35 -5.21 31.25
CA ASP A 229 -7.80 -5.14 31.06
C ASP A 229 -8.14 -3.96 30.15
N GLY A 230 -8.59 -4.25 28.93
CA GLY A 230 -8.99 -3.27 27.92
C GLY A 230 -10.42 -2.71 28.13
N THR A 231 -11.16 -3.17 29.14
CA THR A 231 -12.49 -2.63 29.50
C THR A 231 -12.41 -1.41 30.42
N ASP A 232 -11.23 -1.14 31.00
CA ASP A 232 -10.95 0.06 31.77
C ASP A 232 -10.28 1.13 30.91
N PRO A 233 -10.97 2.22 30.54
CA PRO A 233 -10.42 3.22 29.66
C PRO A 233 -9.25 4.02 30.27
N TRP A 234 -9.25 4.19 31.60
CA TRP A 234 -8.15 4.87 32.29
C TRP A 234 -6.88 4.02 32.30
N LEU A 235 -7.01 2.73 32.58
CA LEU A 235 -5.89 1.81 32.55
C LEU A 235 -5.26 1.75 31.15
N VAL A 236 -6.07 1.72 30.08
CA VAL A 236 -5.57 1.74 28.70
C VAL A 236 -4.82 3.05 28.42
N TYR A 237 -5.43 4.19 28.75
CA TYR A 237 -4.82 5.50 28.52
C TYR A 237 -3.49 5.66 29.28
N SER A 238 -3.50 5.41 30.60
CA SER A 238 -2.33 5.59 31.46
C SER A 238 -1.18 4.69 31.03
N THR A 239 -1.48 3.42 30.71
CA THR A 239 -0.48 2.45 30.21
C THR A 239 0.14 2.90 28.88
N ILE A 240 -0.67 3.39 27.94
CA ILE A 240 -0.15 3.92 26.67
C ILE A 240 0.77 5.12 26.91
N GLN A 241 0.39 6.03 27.83
CA GLN A 241 1.23 7.18 28.18
C GLN A 241 2.56 6.74 28.80
N GLU A 242 2.54 5.77 29.73
CA GLU A 242 3.76 5.20 30.30
C GLU A 242 4.65 4.57 29.24
N MET A 243 4.08 3.80 28.31
CA MET A 243 4.84 3.20 27.20
C MET A 243 5.44 4.26 26.28
N PHE A 244 4.72 5.33 25.97
CA PHE A 244 5.25 6.45 25.18
C PHE A 244 6.40 7.17 25.90
N GLU A 245 6.33 7.33 27.22
CA GLU A 245 7.44 7.87 28.00
C GLU A 245 8.68 6.95 27.99
N LEU A 246 8.48 5.65 28.05
CA LEU A 246 9.58 4.67 27.89
C LEU A 246 10.20 4.79 26.50
N MET A 247 9.39 4.78 25.44
CA MET A 247 9.84 4.91 24.05
C MET A 247 10.50 6.28 23.76
N ARG A 248 10.20 7.32 24.53
CA ARG A 248 10.87 8.61 24.39
C ARG A 248 12.30 8.54 24.91
N ARG A 249 12.52 7.79 26.00
CA ARG A 249 13.84 7.62 26.62
C ARG A 249 14.72 6.63 25.84
N ASP A 250 14.11 5.55 25.38
CA ASP A 250 14.77 4.51 24.60
C ASP A 250 13.90 4.12 23.41
N PRO A 251 14.15 4.70 22.23
CA PRO A 251 13.33 4.46 21.04
C PRO A 251 13.35 2.98 20.63
N ALA A 252 12.27 2.28 20.93
CA ALA A 252 12.05 0.89 20.57
C ALA A 252 10.52 0.66 20.40
N PRO A 253 10.09 -0.33 19.61
CA PRO A 253 8.67 -0.69 19.57
C PRO A 253 8.25 -1.42 20.86
N ALA A 254 6.94 -1.52 21.10
CA ALA A 254 6.38 -2.31 22.18
C ALA A 254 5.06 -2.96 21.78
N ILE A 255 4.65 -3.99 22.53
CA ILE A 255 3.34 -4.65 22.38
C ILE A 255 2.50 -4.35 23.60
N LEU A 256 1.28 -3.86 23.39
CA LEU A 256 0.24 -3.76 24.40
C LEU A 256 -0.93 -4.65 24.01
N GLU A 257 -1.20 -5.69 24.78
CA GLU A 257 -2.37 -6.53 24.62
C GLU A 257 -3.48 -6.05 25.56
N CYS A 258 -4.59 -5.62 24.97
CA CYS A 258 -5.79 -5.20 25.70
C CYS A 258 -6.84 -6.32 25.62
N PHE A 259 -7.16 -6.97 26.73
CA PHE A 259 -8.30 -7.88 26.81
C PHE A 259 -9.58 -7.06 26.75
N THR A 260 -10.26 -7.12 25.63
CA THR A 260 -11.48 -6.36 25.38
C THR A 260 -12.65 -7.29 25.09
N LEU A 261 -13.83 -6.74 24.88
CA LEU A 261 -15.04 -7.51 24.66
C LEU A 261 -15.56 -7.31 23.25
N ARG A 262 -16.30 -8.30 22.77
CA ARG A 262 -17.13 -8.17 21.57
C ARG A 262 -18.55 -8.60 21.93
N LEU A 263 -19.36 -7.62 22.39
CA LEU A 263 -20.73 -7.82 22.89
C LEU A 263 -21.77 -8.07 21.79
N CYS A 264 -21.31 -8.30 20.55
CA CYS A 264 -22.12 -8.60 19.38
C CYS A 264 -21.37 -9.54 18.45
N GLY A 265 -21.97 -9.94 17.35
CA GLY A 265 -21.32 -10.76 16.34
C GLY A 265 -20.17 -10.03 15.62
N HIS A 266 -19.48 -10.73 14.74
CA HIS A 266 -18.40 -10.15 13.93
C HIS A 266 -18.88 -8.95 13.10
N ALA A 267 -20.11 -9.03 12.62
CA ALA A 267 -20.79 -7.95 11.91
C ALA A 267 -22.29 -8.01 12.20
N VAL A 268 -23.03 -7.00 11.78
CA VAL A 268 -24.46 -6.80 12.07
C VAL A 268 -25.35 -8.00 11.69
N TYR A 269 -24.95 -8.81 10.73
CA TYR A 269 -25.67 -10.02 10.31
C TYR A 269 -25.33 -11.27 11.15
N ASP A 270 -24.27 -11.21 11.94
CA ASP A 270 -23.76 -12.33 12.74
C ASP A 270 -24.46 -12.38 14.11
N LYS A 271 -25.13 -13.48 14.41
CA LYS A 271 -25.88 -13.68 15.66
C LYS A 271 -25.03 -14.11 16.85
N CYS A 272 -23.71 -14.27 16.66
CA CYS A 272 -22.76 -14.63 17.72
C CYS A 272 -23.05 -15.97 18.43
N GLU A 273 -23.64 -16.95 17.70
CA GLU A 273 -24.06 -18.24 18.25
C GLU A 273 -22.89 -19.14 18.72
N TYR A 274 -21.64 -18.79 18.34
CA TYR A 274 -20.41 -19.50 18.73
C TYR A 274 -19.89 -19.08 20.12
N VAL A 275 -20.44 -18.05 20.74
CA VAL A 275 -20.16 -17.63 22.12
C VAL A 275 -21.24 -18.22 23.01
N SER A 276 -20.85 -18.88 24.13
CA SER A 276 -21.84 -19.42 25.06
C SER A 276 -22.65 -18.30 25.74
N LYS A 277 -23.88 -18.62 26.13
CA LYS A 277 -24.75 -17.65 26.82
C LYS A 277 -24.12 -17.16 28.13
N GLU A 278 -23.53 -18.07 28.89
CA GLU A 278 -22.88 -17.78 30.17
C GLU A 278 -21.66 -16.87 29.98
N GLN A 279 -20.94 -17.00 28.86
CA GLN A 279 -19.82 -16.13 28.52
C GLN A 279 -20.34 -14.74 28.12
N MET A 280 -21.38 -14.69 27.29
CA MET A 280 -21.99 -13.42 26.90
C MET A 280 -22.57 -12.65 28.08
N GLU A 281 -23.25 -13.33 29.00
CA GLU A 281 -23.78 -12.73 30.23
C GLU A 281 -22.65 -12.11 31.05
N ARG A 282 -21.55 -12.83 31.28
CA ARG A 282 -20.38 -12.31 31.99
C ARG A 282 -19.76 -11.10 31.28
N TRP A 283 -19.72 -11.10 29.96
CA TRP A 283 -19.22 -9.96 29.20
C TRP A 283 -20.14 -8.75 29.30
N MET A 284 -21.46 -8.97 29.28
CA MET A 284 -22.44 -7.87 29.46
C MET A 284 -22.32 -7.18 30.83
N GLU A 285 -21.92 -7.90 31.87
CA GLU A 285 -21.62 -7.32 33.18
C GLU A 285 -20.37 -6.42 33.16
N GLN A 286 -19.47 -6.66 32.21
CA GLN A 286 -18.23 -5.89 32.01
C GLN A 286 -18.36 -4.81 30.92
N ASP A 287 -19.55 -4.54 30.40
CA ASP A 287 -19.76 -3.52 29.36
C ASP A 287 -19.21 -2.16 29.83
N PRO A 288 -18.18 -1.62 29.09
CA PRO A 288 -17.48 -0.43 29.56
C PRO A 288 -18.36 0.83 29.65
N VAL A 289 -19.38 0.96 28.80
CA VAL A 289 -20.19 2.18 28.74
C VAL A 289 -21.05 2.33 30.02
N PRO A 290 -21.90 1.38 30.40
CA PRO A 290 -22.66 1.48 31.66
C PRO A 290 -21.76 1.45 32.92
N ASN A 291 -20.63 0.72 32.86
CA ASN A 291 -19.73 0.64 34.01
C ASN A 291 -19.01 1.96 34.27
N VAL A 292 -18.56 2.67 33.27
CA VAL A 292 -17.94 4.01 33.42
C VAL A 292 -19.03 5.03 33.87
N ARG A 293 -20.26 4.95 33.32
CA ARG A 293 -21.37 5.78 33.79
C ARG A 293 -21.61 5.63 35.30
N LYS A 294 -21.66 4.38 35.76
CA LYS A 294 -21.81 4.09 37.19
C LYS A 294 -20.62 4.62 37.98
N LEU A 295 -19.39 4.43 37.50
CA LEU A 295 -18.18 4.91 38.16
C LEU A 295 -18.19 6.44 38.35
N LEU A 296 -18.66 7.19 37.32
CA LEU A 296 -18.80 8.65 37.43
C LEU A 296 -19.74 9.10 38.55
N LEU A 297 -20.88 8.41 38.70
CA LEU A 297 -21.84 8.66 39.76
C LEU A 297 -21.28 8.28 41.14
N ASP A 298 -20.73 7.09 41.27
CA ASP A 298 -20.16 6.54 42.51
C ASP A 298 -19.03 7.43 43.05
N ARG A 299 -18.22 8.01 42.15
CA ARG A 299 -17.11 8.92 42.50
C ARG A 299 -17.52 10.40 42.54
N GLN A 300 -18.77 10.72 42.27
CA GLN A 300 -19.29 12.10 42.22
C GLN A 300 -18.53 12.99 41.18
N LEU A 301 -18.09 12.41 40.09
CA LEU A 301 -17.47 13.12 38.97
C LEU A 301 -18.50 13.68 37.97
N ALA A 302 -19.73 13.23 38.06
CA ALA A 302 -20.90 13.77 37.38
C ALA A 302 -22.15 13.42 38.20
N ASP A 303 -23.22 14.16 38.00
CA ASP A 303 -24.53 13.81 38.56
C ASP A 303 -25.46 13.18 37.50
N GLU A 304 -26.59 12.61 37.96
CA GLU A 304 -27.57 11.93 37.12
C GLU A 304 -28.25 12.88 36.12
N GLU A 305 -28.46 14.15 36.51
CA GLU A 305 -29.08 15.17 35.66
C GLU A 305 -28.17 15.55 34.50
N ASP A 306 -26.90 15.80 34.78
CA ASP A 306 -25.88 16.14 33.78
C ASP A 306 -25.67 15.01 32.75
N LEU A 307 -25.57 13.75 33.22
CA LEU A 307 -25.41 12.61 32.35
C LEU A 307 -26.63 12.39 31.44
N THR A 308 -27.83 12.46 32.02
CA THR A 308 -29.09 12.29 31.28
C THR A 308 -29.29 13.41 30.26
N ALA A 309 -28.98 14.65 30.64
CA ALA A 309 -29.02 15.79 29.72
C ALA A 309 -28.09 15.63 28.55
N PHE A 310 -26.82 15.21 28.78
CA PHE A 310 -25.87 14.91 27.73
C PHE A 310 -26.35 13.78 26.81
N GLU A 311 -26.81 12.66 27.39
CA GLU A 311 -27.28 11.49 26.62
C GLU A 311 -28.47 11.85 25.71
N THR A 312 -29.38 12.68 26.22
CA THR A 312 -30.56 13.14 25.48
C THR A 312 -30.15 14.07 24.34
N ALA A 313 -29.26 15.03 24.60
CA ALA A 313 -28.76 15.94 23.60
C ALA A 313 -27.96 15.18 22.50
N ALA A 314 -27.11 14.22 22.89
CA ALA A 314 -26.34 13.41 21.97
C ALA A 314 -27.23 12.57 21.04
N LYS A 315 -28.26 11.91 21.58
CA LYS A 315 -29.25 11.16 20.79
C LYS A 315 -29.96 12.04 19.76
N ALA A 316 -30.43 13.22 20.19
CA ALA A 316 -31.12 14.14 19.28
C ALA A 316 -30.22 14.63 18.15
N GLU A 317 -28.96 14.99 18.46
CA GLU A 317 -28.02 15.49 17.49
C GLU A 317 -27.58 14.39 16.48
N ILE A 318 -27.27 13.18 16.96
CA ILE A 318 -26.92 12.06 16.07
C ILE A 318 -28.07 11.69 15.15
N GLN A 319 -29.31 11.72 15.64
CA GLN A 319 -30.49 11.52 14.81
C GLN A 319 -30.62 12.59 13.71
N ASP A 320 -30.36 13.86 14.02
CA ASP A 320 -30.38 14.94 13.02
C ASP A 320 -29.27 14.78 11.99
N ILE A 321 -28.06 14.49 12.45
CA ILE A 321 -26.89 14.22 11.58
C ILE A 321 -27.19 13.06 10.61
N ALA A 322 -27.74 11.94 11.11
CA ALA A 322 -28.11 10.79 10.27
C ALA A 322 -29.16 11.17 9.20
N LYS A 323 -30.18 11.97 9.60
CA LYS A 323 -31.19 12.48 8.65
C LYS A 323 -30.58 13.39 7.59
N ARG A 324 -29.61 14.23 7.94
CA ARG A 324 -28.89 15.09 6.99
C ARG A 324 -28.06 14.26 6.02
N ALA A 325 -27.31 13.27 6.52
CA ALA A 325 -26.50 12.39 5.70
C ALA A 325 -27.34 11.55 4.69
N LEU A 326 -28.55 11.15 5.07
CA LEU A 326 -29.50 10.45 4.18
C LEU A 326 -30.00 11.32 3.01
N ARG A 327 -29.96 12.64 3.11
CA ARG A 327 -30.41 13.56 2.04
C ARG A 327 -29.33 13.84 1.00
N VAL A 328 -28.09 13.45 1.28
CA VAL A 328 -26.96 13.66 0.37
C VAL A 328 -27.12 12.80 -0.90
N ARG A 329 -26.86 13.39 -2.05
CA ARG A 329 -26.92 12.69 -3.33
C ARG A 329 -25.90 11.57 -3.41
N ARG A 330 -26.21 10.54 -4.17
CA ARG A 330 -25.25 9.49 -4.53
C ARG A 330 -24.11 10.09 -5.35
N PRO A 331 -22.90 9.47 -5.32
CA PRO A 331 -21.80 9.89 -6.19
C PRO A 331 -22.22 9.87 -7.67
N GLU A 332 -21.71 10.80 -8.45
CA GLU A 332 -21.85 10.77 -9.89
C GLU A 332 -21.03 9.61 -10.48
N VAL A 333 -21.60 8.93 -11.46
CA VAL A 333 -20.92 7.84 -12.16
C VAL A 333 -19.97 8.46 -13.20
N PRO A 334 -18.66 8.23 -13.15
CA PRO A 334 -17.73 8.72 -14.14
C PRO A 334 -18.05 8.14 -15.52
N THR A 335 -17.94 8.97 -16.57
CA THR A 335 -18.16 8.52 -17.95
C THR A 335 -16.92 7.91 -18.60
N SER A 336 -15.72 8.31 -18.18
CA SER A 336 -14.45 7.85 -18.76
C SER A 336 -13.34 7.66 -17.73
N ASP A 337 -12.97 8.70 -16.97
CA ASP A 337 -11.89 8.64 -15.98
C ASP A 337 -12.43 8.32 -14.59
N TRP A 338 -12.08 7.13 -14.08
CA TRP A 338 -12.44 6.68 -12.73
C TRP A 338 -11.52 7.25 -11.64
N GLY A 339 -10.55 8.10 -11.99
CA GLY A 339 -9.63 8.72 -11.03
C GLY A 339 -8.72 7.70 -10.35
N VAL A 340 -8.12 6.81 -11.14
CA VAL A 340 -7.25 5.73 -10.63
C VAL A 340 -5.82 6.21 -10.40
N TYR A 341 -5.36 7.18 -11.22
CA TYR A 341 -4.01 7.72 -11.16
C TYR A 341 -3.98 9.15 -10.64
N ALA A 342 -3.07 9.42 -9.71
CA ALA A 342 -2.76 10.78 -9.30
C ALA A 342 -2.06 11.53 -10.45
N SER A 343 -2.43 12.78 -10.64
CA SER A 343 -1.81 13.70 -11.61
C SER A 343 -1.25 14.93 -10.90
N GLY A 344 -0.23 15.54 -11.48
CA GLY A 344 0.39 16.74 -10.95
C GLY A 344 1.51 17.23 -11.85
N VAL A 345 2.04 18.41 -11.55
CA VAL A 345 3.17 18.98 -12.29
C VAL A 345 4.44 18.29 -11.84
N LEU A 346 5.15 17.66 -12.76
CA LEU A 346 6.45 17.05 -12.51
C LEU A 346 7.56 18.12 -12.55
N PRO A 347 8.64 17.95 -11.76
CA PRO A 347 9.75 18.90 -11.77
C PRO A 347 10.52 18.79 -13.09
N LYS A 348 11.02 19.91 -13.58
CA LYS A 348 12.03 19.89 -14.63
C LYS A 348 13.39 19.56 -14.01
N LEU A 349 14.07 18.56 -14.56
CA LEU A 349 15.30 18.03 -14.01
C LEU A 349 16.53 18.53 -14.78
N ALA A 350 17.71 18.41 -14.18
CA ALA A 350 18.96 18.69 -14.88
C ALA A 350 19.24 17.59 -15.93
N PRO A 351 19.73 17.97 -17.12
CA PRO A 351 20.05 16.99 -18.16
C PRO A 351 21.26 16.12 -17.78
N VAL A 352 21.26 14.88 -18.31
CA VAL A 352 22.37 13.93 -18.13
C VAL A 352 22.81 13.41 -19.50
N ARG A 353 24.10 13.52 -19.81
CA ARG A 353 24.70 13.04 -21.06
C ARG A 353 25.92 12.19 -20.77
N THR A 354 25.91 10.97 -21.25
CA THR A 354 27.00 10.01 -21.06
C THR A 354 26.99 8.99 -22.20
N LYS A 355 28.17 8.53 -22.60
CA LYS A 355 28.33 7.58 -23.72
C LYS A 355 28.74 6.20 -23.24
N GLN A 356 28.28 5.16 -23.96
CA GLN A 356 28.68 3.78 -23.80
C GLN A 356 28.53 3.23 -22.38
N VAL A 357 27.39 3.51 -21.74
CA VAL A 357 27.06 3.05 -20.39
C VAL A 357 26.43 1.65 -20.47
N LYS A 358 26.88 0.72 -19.65
CA LYS A 358 26.20 -0.57 -19.45
C LYS A 358 24.86 -0.39 -18.73
N ASN A 359 23.85 -1.21 -19.04
CA ASN A 359 22.52 -1.08 -18.41
C ASN A 359 22.60 -1.14 -16.89
N GLY A 360 23.40 -2.03 -16.30
CA GLY A 360 23.59 -2.08 -14.84
C GLY A 360 24.23 -0.81 -14.25
N ALA A 361 25.14 -0.17 -15.01
CA ALA A 361 25.68 1.13 -14.64
C ALA A 361 24.65 2.27 -14.81
N ALA A 362 23.76 2.18 -15.79
CA ALA A 362 22.66 3.12 -15.96
C ALA A 362 21.69 3.10 -14.77
N VAL A 363 21.43 1.92 -14.21
CA VAL A 363 20.69 1.78 -12.94
C VAL A 363 21.40 2.53 -11.83
N ASN A 364 22.70 2.27 -11.61
CA ASN A 364 23.47 2.94 -10.56
C ASN A 364 23.48 4.47 -10.74
N MET A 365 23.64 4.94 -11.97
CA MET A 365 23.61 6.37 -12.30
C MET A 365 22.24 7.00 -12.03
N ALA A 366 21.14 6.31 -12.33
CA ALA A 366 19.80 6.80 -12.05
C ALA A 366 19.54 6.90 -10.53
N LEU A 367 19.96 5.89 -9.76
CA LEU A 367 19.86 5.89 -8.31
C LEU A 367 20.72 6.98 -7.65
N ASP A 368 21.95 7.16 -8.15
CA ASP A 368 22.84 8.26 -7.71
C ASP A 368 22.23 9.63 -8.02
N TYR A 369 21.68 9.79 -9.22
CA TYR A 369 21.00 11.02 -9.63
C TYR A 369 19.80 11.34 -8.72
N ILE A 370 18.96 10.35 -8.42
CA ILE A 370 17.81 10.46 -7.53
C ILE A 370 18.27 10.85 -6.12
N LEU A 371 19.23 10.13 -5.55
CA LEU A 371 19.75 10.43 -4.20
C LEU A 371 20.40 11.80 -4.11
N LYS A 372 21.04 12.26 -5.17
CA LYS A 372 21.68 13.57 -5.24
C LYS A 372 20.67 14.70 -5.35
N THR A 373 19.59 14.50 -6.09
CA THR A 373 18.63 15.57 -6.42
C THR A 373 17.48 15.69 -5.43
N ASP A 374 17.14 14.62 -4.70
CA ASP A 374 16.07 14.64 -3.70
C ASP A 374 16.55 14.13 -2.33
N PRO A 375 16.64 14.99 -1.29
CA PRO A 375 17.04 14.58 0.05
C PRO A 375 16.04 13.62 0.73
N ARG A 376 14.81 13.52 0.22
CA ARG A 376 13.78 12.59 0.71
C ARG A 376 13.96 11.17 0.20
N ALA A 377 14.79 11.00 -0.85
CA ALA A 377 15.03 9.70 -1.46
C ALA A 377 15.72 8.75 -0.50
N VAL A 378 15.22 7.51 -0.43
CA VAL A 378 15.83 6.39 0.28
C VAL A 378 15.72 5.13 -0.55
N ILE A 379 16.76 4.31 -0.53
CA ILE A 379 16.77 2.99 -1.17
C ILE A 379 16.60 1.95 -0.06
N LEU A 380 15.63 1.08 -0.22
CA LEU A 380 15.27 0.01 0.70
C LEU A 380 15.34 -1.34 -0.03
N GLY A 381 15.90 -2.34 0.59
CA GLY A 381 15.94 -3.68 0.01
C GLY A 381 16.88 -4.61 0.76
N LEU A 382 17.04 -5.80 0.24
CA LEU A 382 17.99 -6.78 0.77
C LEU A 382 19.37 -6.56 0.14
N ASP A 383 20.42 -6.50 0.95
CA ASP A 383 21.82 -6.35 0.50
C ASP A 383 22.11 -5.09 -0.36
N VAL A 384 21.24 -4.09 -0.32
CA VAL A 384 21.39 -2.85 -1.10
C VAL A 384 22.48 -1.93 -0.55
N GLY A 385 22.82 -2.07 0.73
CA GLY A 385 23.79 -1.26 1.46
C GLY A 385 25.23 -1.52 1.04
N ARG A 386 26.10 -1.90 1.96
CA ARG A 386 27.54 -2.11 1.69
C ARG A 386 27.83 -3.16 0.62
N TYR A 387 27.00 -4.19 0.51
CA TYR A 387 27.17 -5.19 -0.53
C TYR A 387 26.87 -4.63 -1.94
N GLY A 388 25.98 -3.66 -2.05
CA GLY A 388 25.66 -2.94 -3.27
C GLY A 388 24.67 -3.65 -4.18
N SER A 389 23.73 -4.39 -3.60
CA SER A 389 22.71 -5.25 -4.20
C SER A 389 23.21 -6.56 -4.83
N ALA A 390 22.31 -7.50 -5.11
CA ALA A 390 22.62 -8.80 -5.70
C ALA A 390 23.38 -8.67 -7.03
N PHE A 391 23.00 -7.71 -7.85
CA PHE A 391 23.61 -7.44 -9.16
C PHE A 391 24.57 -6.25 -9.18
N LYS A 392 24.99 -5.75 -8.00
CA LYS A 392 25.93 -4.62 -7.84
C LYS A 392 25.42 -3.30 -8.43
N THR A 393 24.13 -3.17 -8.64
CA THR A 393 23.51 -1.95 -9.17
C THR A 393 23.47 -0.81 -8.16
N CYS A 394 23.58 -1.10 -6.85
CA CYS A 394 23.71 -0.10 -5.78
C CYS A 394 25.15 0.12 -5.29
N LYS A 395 26.15 -0.49 -5.95
CA LYS A 395 27.56 -0.39 -5.51
C LYS A 395 28.05 1.06 -5.38
N GLY A 396 28.65 1.41 -4.24
CA GLY A 396 29.20 2.73 -3.97
C GLY A 396 28.19 3.78 -3.52
N LEU A 397 26.90 3.45 -3.51
CA LEU A 397 25.85 4.39 -3.06
C LEU A 397 25.84 4.51 -1.54
N TRP A 398 26.03 3.40 -0.82
CA TRP A 398 26.09 3.43 0.64
C TRP A 398 27.24 4.27 1.17
N GLU A 399 28.42 4.17 0.54
CA GLU A 399 29.61 4.93 0.92
C GLU A 399 29.42 6.43 0.69
N ARG A 400 28.63 6.82 -0.33
CA ARG A 400 28.37 8.23 -0.67
C ARG A 400 27.23 8.85 0.13
N TYR A 401 26.18 8.09 0.44
CA TYR A 401 24.94 8.63 0.99
C TYR A 401 24.63 8.13 2.41
N GLY A 402 25.37 7.14 2.90
CA GLY A 402 25.23 6.58 4.25
C GLY A 402 24.09 5.56 4.39
N GLY A 403 24.11 4.87 5.52
CA GLY A 403 23.11 3.85 5.90
C GLY A 403 21.72 4.43 6.19
N ASP A 404 21.60 5.73 6.38
CA ASP A 404 20.28 6.37 6.56
C ASP A 404 19.53 6.57 5.24
N ARG A 405 20.22 6.42 4.11
CA ARG A 405 19.63 6.62 2.78
C ARG A 405 19.69 5.38 1.88
N VAL A 406 20.60 4.45 2.14
CA VAL A 406 20.71 3.17 1.45
C VAL A 406 20.69 2.09 2.53
N ILE A 407 19.54 1.46 2.70
CA ILE A 407 19.18 0.76 3.93
C ILE A 407 18.95 -0.71 3.64
N ASP A 408 19.75 -1.56 4.28
CA ASP A 408 19.51 -2.99 4.32
C ASP A 408 18.33 -3.27 5.25
N MET A 409 17.31 -3.95 4.73
CA MET A 409 16.11 -4.30 5.46
C MET A 409 16.17 -5.76 5.94
N PRO A 410 15.53 -6.10 7.07
CA PRO A 410 15.29 -7.50 7.41
C PRO A 410 14.51 -8.20 6.29
N LEU A 411 14.81 -9.49 6.04
CA LEU A 411 14.12 -10.28 5.03
C LEU A 411 12.63 -10.42 5.36
N GLY A 412 11.80 -9.92 4.45
CA GLY A 412 10.34 -9.88 4.56
C GLY A 412 9.78 -8.90 3.54
N GLU A 413 9.59 -9.36 2.30
CA GLU A 413 9.26 -8.51 1.15
C GLU A 413 7.96 -7.72 1.36
N SER A 414 6.94 -8.36 1.98
CA SER A 414 5.66 -7.70 2.27
C SER A 414 5.83 -6.58 3.30
N GLY A 415 6.56 -6.83 4.38
CA GLY A 415 6.84 -5.84 5.41
C GLY A 415 7.69 -4.67 4.91
N ILE A 416 8.72 -4.95 4.09
CA ILE A 416 9.57 -3.93 3.44
C ILE A 416 8.71 -3.00 2.59
N LEU A 417 7.83 -3.59 1.76
CA LEU A 417 6.98 -2.80 0.89
C LEU A 417 5.96 -1.98 1.69
N GLY A 418 5.32 -2.58 2.70
CA GLY A 418 4.41 -1.85 3.59
C GLY A 418 5.12 -0.71 4.33
N PHE A 419 6.33 -0.93 4.81
CA PHE A 419 7.18 0.13 5.37
C PHE A 419 7.42 1.27 4.37
N ALA A 420 7.76 0.94 3.12
CA ALA A 420 7.96 1.93 2.07
C ALA A 420 6.68 2.74 1.77
N LEU A 421 5.51 2.08 1.70
CA LEU A 421 4.22 2.74 1.52
C LEU A 421 3.95 3.76 2.64
N GLY A 422 4.15 3.37 3.90
CA GLY A 422 3.97 4.25 5.04
C GLY A 422 4.96 5.41 5.05
N ALA A 423 6.22 5.15 4.76
CA ALA A 423 7.26 6.16 4.64
C ALA A 423 6.93 7.20 3.56
N ALA A 424 6.39 6.76 2.42
CA ALA A 424 5.94 7.64 1.33
C ALA A 424 4.80 8.55 1.77
N GLN A 425 3.85 8.05 2.57
CA GLN A 425 2.74 8.86 3.07
C GLN A 425 3.15 9.92 4.09
N VAL A 426 4.28 9.74 4.73
CA VAL A 426 4.80 10.70 5.73
C VAL A 426 6.04 11.45 5.22
N GLY A 427 6.20 11.55 3.90
CA GLY A 427 7.09 12.51 3.24
C GLY A 427 8.47 12.00 2.84
N ALA A 428 8.80 10.71 3.00
CA ALA A 428 9.92 10.10 2.32
C ALA A 428 9.56 9.80 0.84
N ARG A 429 10.57 9.48 0.04
CA ARG A 429 10.39 9.00 -1.34
C ARG A 429 11.19 7.72 -1.55
N PRO A 430 10.59 6.58 -1.25
CA PRO A 430 11.29 5.30 -1.30
C PRO A 430 11.51 4.79 -2.72
N VAL A 431 12.67 4.16 -2.89
CA VAL A 431 12.98 3.22 -3.97
C VAL A 431 13.14 1.85 -3.32
N VAL A 432 12.28 0.89 -3.66
CA VAL A 432 12.36 -0.49 -3.15
C VAL A 432 12.99 -1.36 -4.22
N GLU A 433 14.04 -2.10 -3.85
CA GLU A 433 14.63 -3.13 -4.71
C GLU A 433 14.23 -4.52 -4.21
N PHE A 434 13.55 -5.29 -5.05
CA PHE A 434 13.47 -6.73 -4.93
C PHE A 434 14.71 -7.36 -5.56
N GLN A 435 15.27 -8.41 -4.97
CA GLN A 435 16.42 -9.09 -5.57
C GLN A 435 16.06 -9.74 -6.91
N PHE A 436 14.82 -10.25 -7.02
CA PHE A 436 14.25 -10.83 -8.25
C PHE A 436 12.76 -10.48 -8.34
N ALA A 437 12.27 -10.33 -9.56
CA ALA A 437 10.85 -10.11 -9.82
C ALA A 437 9.95 -11.22 -9.25
N ASP A 438 10.47 -12.45 -9.22
CA ASP A 438 9.81 -13.62 -8.64
C ASP A 438 9.41 -13.40 -7.19
N PHE A 439 10.25 -12.74 -6.38
CA PHE A 439 10.00 -12.49 -4.96
C PHE A 439 8.94 -11.40 -4.71
N SER A 440 8.60 -10.62 -5.72
CA SER A 440 7.51 -9.65 -5.60
C SER A 440 6.14 -10.33 -5.34
N THR A 441 6.03 -11.62 -5.61
CA THR A 441 4.83 -12.42 -5.31
C THR A 441 4.53 -12.50 -3.81
N GLU A 442 5.53 -12.41 -2.93
CA GLU A 442 5.34 -12.32 -1.47
C GLU A 442 4.63 -11.03 -1.05
N SER A 443 4.64 -10.01 -1.92
CA SER A 443 4.07 -8.69 -1.65
C SER A 443 2.76 -8.41 -2.39
N VAL A 444 2.08 -9.43 -2.93
CA VAL A 444 0.86 -9.25 -3.76
C VAL A 444 -0.16 -8.36 -3.09
N THR A 445 -0.47 -8.56 -1.82
CA THR A 445 -1.48 -7.75 -1.12
C THR A 445 -1.04 -6.28 -1.01
N GLN A 446 0.21 -6.02 -0.67
CA GLN A 446 0.72 -4.65 -0.55
C GLN A 446 0.75 -3.93 -1.90
N LEU A 447 1.13 -4.63 -2.99
CA LEU A 447 1.18 -4.04 -4.33
C LEU A 447 -0.20 -3.89 -4.95
N ALA A 448 -0.94 -5.00 -5.08
CA ALA A 448 -2.16 -5.08 -5.86
C ALA A 448 -3.38 -4.46 -5.16
N LEU A 449 -3.49 -4.65 -3.83
CA LEU A 449 -4.69 -4.29 -3.08
C LEU A 449 -4.48 -3.04 -2.18
N ASN A 450 -3.24 -2.71 -1.84
CA ASN A 450 -2.96 -1.52 -1.05
C ASN A 450 -2.41 -0.39 -1.93
N ALA A 451 -1.22 -0.55 -2.51
CA ALA A 451 -0.58 0.49 -3.31
C ALA A 451 -1.39 0.87 -4.57
N ALA A 452 -1.81 -0.13 -5.37
CA ALA A 452 -2.56 0.10 -6.60
C ALA A 452 -3.88 0.83 -6.37
N THR A 453 -4.60 0.49 -5.30
CA THR A 453 -5.91 1.08 -5.00
C THR A 453 -5.82 2.36 -4.15
N TRP A 454 -4.63 2.74 -3.69
CA TRP A 454 -4.45 3.80 -2.72
C TRP A 454 -5.06 5.13 -3.17
N TYR A 455 -4.64 5.63 -4.33
CA TYR A 455 -5.18 6.90 -4.85
C TYR A 455 -6.68 6.82 -5.10
N PHE A 456 -7.15 5.74 -5.70
CA PHE A 456 -8.58 5.53 -5.94
C PHE A 456 -9.41 5.61 -4.66
N ARG A 457 -8.97 4.94 -3.58
CA ARG A 457 -9.70 4.91 -2.30
C ARG A 457 -9.57 6.19 -1.50
N CYS A 458 -8.38 6.80 -1.48
CA CYS A 458 -8.05 7.85 -0.53
C CYS A 458 -7.90 9.24 -1.17
N GLY A 459 -7.69 9.31 -2.48
CA GLY A 459 -7.38 10.57 -3.18
C GLY A 459 -5.97 11.11 -2.90
N TRP A 460 -5.06 10.31 -2.28
CA TRP A 460 -3.70 10.73 -1.96
C TRP A 460 -2.69 10.06 -2.88
N PRO A 461 -1.68 10.81 -3.37
CA PRO A 461 -0.60 10.23 -4.13
C PRO A 461 0.15 9.14 -3.35
N MET A 462 0.66 8.15 -4.07
CA MET A 462 1.53 7.09 -3.54
C MET A 462 2.83 7.06 -4.36
N PRO A 463 3.74 8.02 -4.14
CA PRO A 463 4.99 8.11 -4.90
C PRO A 463 5.97 7.05 -4.43
N LEU A 464 6.09 5.97 -5.17
CA LEU A 464 6.92 4.81 -4.84
C LEU A 464 7.53 4.23 -6.12
N LEU A 465 8.85 4.09 -6.16
CA LEU A 465 9.55 3.35 -7.21
C LEU A 465 9.91 1.95 -6.72
N ILE A 466 9.60 0.93 -7.53
CA ILE A 466 9.91 -0.46 -7.25
C ILE A 466 10.73 -1.02 -8.40
N ARG A 467 11.88 -1.61 -8.10
CA ARG A 467 12.79 -2.24 -9.04
C ARG A 467 12.67 -3.75 -8.99
N LEU A 468 12.53 -4.35 -10.15
CA LEU A 468 12.23 -5.77 -10.33
C LEU A 468 13.21 -6.40 -11.34
N PRO A 469 14.40 -6.86 -10.89
CA PRO A 469 15.28 -7.65 -11.75
C PRO A 469 14.60 -8.93 -12.22
N CYS A 470 14.47 -9.14 -13.54
CA CYS A 470 13.69 -10.21 -14.16
C CYS A 470 14.44 -10.90 -15.30
N GLY A 471 13.81 -11.88 -15.92
CA GLY A 471 14.24 -12.50 -17.17
C GLY A 471 15.20 -13.66 -17.04
N SER A 472 15.18 -14.50 -18.06
CA SER A 472 16.02 -15.70 -18.20
C SER A 472 17.36 -15.40 -18.94
N GLY A 473 18.13 -16.44 -19.25
CA GLY A 473 19.40 -16.36 -19.97
C GLY A 473 20.64 -16.32 -19.07
N LEU A 474 20.49 -16.50 -17.77
CA LEU A 474 21.59 -16.61 -16.81
C LEU A 474 21.60 -17.94 -16.04
N THR A 475 20.81 -18.91 -16.49
CA THR A 475 20.71 -20.26 -15.90
C THR A 475 20.38 -20.23 -14.40
N MET A 476 19.36 -19.45 -14.01
CA MET A 476 18.94 -19.30 -12.61
C MET A 476 17.67 -20.11 -12.27
N GLY A 477 17.00 -20.71 -13.27
CA GLY A 477 15.85 -21.60 -13.09
C GLY A 477 14.56 -20.89 -12.68
N ALA A 478 13.58 -21.66 -12.23
CA ALA A 478 12.19 -21.26 -12.10
C ALA A 478 11.90 -20.17 -11.05
N PHE A 479 12.77 -19.99 -10.06
CA PHE A 479 12.52 -19.08 -8.94
C PHE A 479 13.27 -17.75 -9.00
N HIS A 480 14.07 -17.54 -10.07
CA HIS A 480 14.93 -16.38 -10.22
C HIS A 480 14.96 -15.81 -11.64
N SER A 481 14.10 -16.32 -12.54
CA SER A 481 14.15 -15.97 -13.96
C SER A 481 12.78 -15.62 -14.54
N GLY A 482 11.75 -15.48 -13.68
CA GLY A 482 10.40 -15.22 -14.11
C GLY A 482 10.20 -13.84 -14.72
N GLU A 483 9.26 -13.77 -15.65
CA GLU A 483 8.73 -12.55 -16.25
C GLU A 483 7.34 -12.29 -15.64
N PHE A 484 7.23 -11.29 -14.79
CA PHE A 484 6.01 -10.97 -14.02
C PHE A 484 5.33 -9.66 -14.45
N GLU A 485 5.76 -9.07 -15.56
CA GLU A 485 5.21 -7.81 -16.05
C GLU A 485 3.72 -7.91 -16.36
N GLY A 486 3.27 -9.04 -16.90
CA GLY A 486 1.86 -9.32 -17.18
C GLY A 486 1.01 -9.42 -15.91
N LEU A 487 1.55 -10.00 -14.83
CA LEU A 487 0.87 -10.04 -13.54
C LEU A 487 0.63 -8.63 -13.00
N TRP A 488 1.67 -7.79 -12.97
CA TRP A 488 1.58 -6.47 -12.35
C TRP A 488 0.87 -5.44 -13.22
N ALA A 489 0.96 -5.54 -14.53
CA ALA A 489 0.21 -4.71 -15.46
C ALA A 489 -1.32 -4.95 -15.42
N ARG A 490 -1.77 -6.01 -14.75
CA ARG A 490 -3.18 -6.30 -14.54
C ARG A 490 -3.86 -5.32 -13.56
N PHE A 491 -3.11 -4.71 -12.64
CA PHE A 491 -3.69 -3.92 -11.54
C PHE A 491 -3.74 -2.43 -11.89
N PRO A 492 -4.94 -1.84 -12.14
CA PRO A 492 -5.09 -0.41 -12.31
C PRO A 492 -4.59 0.34 -11.07
N GLY A 493 -3.87 1.47 -11.30
CA GLY A 493 -3.23 2.26 -10.25
C GLY A 493 -1.74 1.98 -10.10
N LEU A 494 -1.22 0.85 -10.59
CA LEU A 494 0.21 0.66 -10.79
C LEU A 494 0.62 1.20 -12.18
N LYS A 495 1.81 1.79 -12.26
CA LYS A 495 2.50 2.05 -13.51
C LYS A 495 3.61 1.02 -13.69
N VAL A 496 3.72 0.44 -14.88
CA VAL A 496 4.68 -0.62 -15.17
C VAL A 496 5.49 -0.24 -16.39
N LEU A 497 6.82 -0.24 -16.24
CA LEU A 497 7.78 0.09 -17.30
C LEU A 497 8.73 -1.08 -17.51
N TYR A 498 9.10 -1.31 -18.78
CA TYR A 498 10.05 -2.37 -19.14
C TYR A 498 11.08 -1.86 -20.16
N PRO A 499 12.21 -1.28 -19.69
CA PRO A 499 13.27 -0.76 -20.54
C PRO A 499 14.09 -1.86 -21.20
N ALA A 500 14.64 -1.56 -22.39
CA ALA A 500 15.53 -2.43 -23.15
C ALA A 500 16.95 -1.88 -23.29
N THR A 501 17.18 -0.58 -23.06
CA THR A 501 18.47 0.09 -23.27
C THR A 501 18.94 0.85 -22.03
N ALA A 502 20.20 1.28 -21.99
CA ALA A 502 20.74 2.12 -20.93
C ALA A 502 20.00 3.46 -20.81
N GLN A 503 19.64 4.07 -21.94
CA GLN A 503 18.81 5.28 -21.99
C GLN A 503 17.45 5.05 -21.32
N GLU A 504 16.73 4.03 -21.77
CA GLU A 504 15.41 3.70 -21.26
C GLU A 504 15.45 3.31 -19.79
N THR A 505 16.49 2.59 -19.34
CA THR A 505 16.68 2.20 -17.94
C THR A 505 16.85 3.43 -17.05
N PHE A 506 17.68 4.38 -17.46
CA PHE A 506 17.87 5.64 -16.73
C PHE A 506 16.56 6.43 -16.66
N GLU A 507 15.90 6.62 -17.80
CA GLU A 507 14.64 7.34 -17.92
C GLU A 507 13.52 6.70 -17.09
N ALA A 508 13.35 5.38 -17.17
CA ALA A 508 12.31 4.65 -16.44
C ALA A 508 12.44 4.83 -14.92
N LEU A 509 13.67 4.71 -14.40
CA LEU A 509 13.93 4.85 -12.97
C LEU A 509 13.73 6.28 -12.49
N VAL A 510 14.25 7.26 -13.24
CA VAL A 510 14.10 8.68 -12.84
C VAL A 510 12.64 9.11 -12.98
N ALA A 511 11.96 8.83 -14.11
CA ALA A 511 10.56 9.20 -14.27
C ALA A 511 9.64 8.46 -13.30
N GLY A 512 9.86 7.16 -13.08
CA GLY A 512 9.11 6.38 -12.11
C GLY A 512 9.29 6.89 -10.67
N TYR A 513 10.47 7.38 -10.31
CA TYR A 513 10.71 7.97 -9.00
C TYR A 513 9.94 9.29 -8.79
N TYR A 514 9.93 10.17 -9.80
CA TYR A 514 9.25 11.46 -9.70
C TYR A 514 7.72 11.38 -9.94
N ASP A 515 7.22 10.24 -10.41
CA ASP A 515 5.78 10.02 -10.56
C ASP A 515 5.03 10.04 -9.21
N LEU A 516 3.75 10.35 -9.25
CA LEU A 516 2.90 10.43 -8.06
C LEU A 516 2.20 9.10 -7.74
N ASN A 517 2.41 8.08 -8.55
CA ASN A 517 1.81 6.76 -8.43
C ASN A 517 2.88 5.69 -8.19
N PRO A 518 2.52 4.50 -7.70
CA PRO A 518 3.45 3.39 -7.61
C PRO A 518 3.94 2.97 -9.01
N CYS A 519 5.25 3.02 -9.22
CA CYS A 519 5.90 2.66 -10.48
C CYS A 519 6.79 1.43 -10.31
N LEU A 520 6.55 0.41 -11.12
CA LEU A 520 7.33 -0.82 -11.19
C LEU A 520 8.22 -0.77 -12.44
N VAL A 521 9.52 -0.94 -12.27
CA VAL A 521 10.47 -1.02 -13.38
C VAL A 521 11.04 -2.42 -13.44
N PHE A 522 10.71 -3.14 -14.51
CA PHE A 522 11.28 -4.46 -14.81
C PHE A 522 12.65 -4.27 -15.44
N GLU A 523 13.67 -4.88 -14.85
CA GLU A 523 15.06 -4.74 -15.29
C GLU A 523 15.59 -6.10 -15.73
N HIS A 524 15.68 -6.35 -17.04
CA HIS A 524 16.13 -7.65 -17.52
C HIS A 524 17.60 -7.89 -17.19
N LYS A 525 17.88 -8.86 -16.32
CA LYS A 525 19.19 -9.14 -15.74
C LYS A 525 20.30 -9.40 -16.78
N LEU A 526 19.95 -10.10 -17.88
CA LEU A 526 20.90 -10.37 -18.97
C LEU A 526 21.45 -9.07 -19.58
N LEU A 527 20.68 -7.99 -19.58
CA LEU A 527 21.10 -6.71 -20.16
C LEU A 527 22.07 -5.95 -19.28
N TYR A 528 22.15 -6.20 -17.98
CA TYR A 528 23.00 -5.45 -17.06
C TYR A 528 24.44 -5.35 -17.51
N TRP A 529 24.98 -6.45 -18.04
CA TRP A 529 26.38 -6.55 -18.40
C TRP A 529 26.62 -6.73 -19.90
N SER A 530 25.63 -7.24 -20.65
CA SER A 530 25.77 -7.62 -22.06
C SER A 530 25.54 -6.46 -23.03
N LYS A 531 24.82 -5.42 -22.62
CA LYS A 531 24.45 -4.28 -23.48
C LYS A 531 24.97 -2.96 -22.92
N SER A 532 25.37 -2.08 -23.82
CA SER A 532 25.76 -0.70 -23.53
C SER A 532 25.08 0.24 -24.52
N GLY A 533 24.83 1.47 -24.09
CA GLY A 533 24.26 2.53 -24.91
C GLY A 533 24.58 3.90 -24.36
N ASP A 534 24.28 4.92 -25.13
CA ASP A 534 24.41 6.31 -24.70
C ASP A 534 23.20 6.68 -23.82
N ILE A 535 23.37 7.63 -22.92
CA ILE A 535 22.31 8.30 -22.17
C ILE A 535 22.32 9.77 -22.58
N ASP A 536 21.21 10.25 -23.12
CA ASP A 536 20.94 11.66 -23.42
C ASP A 536 19.56 12.03 -22.88
N PHE A 537 19.52 12.32 -21.58
CA PHE A 537 18.31 12.72 -20.86
C PHE A 537 18.28 14.24 -20.76
N ASP A 538 17.24 14.89 -21.29
CA ASP A 538 17.10 16.34 -21.34
C ASP A 538 16.41 16.96 -20.12
N GLY A 539 15.96 16.13 -19.19
CA GLY A 539 15.25 16.53 -17.98
C GLY A 539 13.74 16.59 -18.10
N ASP A 540 13.18 16.24 -19.26
CA ASP A 540 11.73 16.17 -19.49
C ASP A 540 11.18 14.81 -19.09
N LEU A 541 10.47 14.77 -17.98
CA LEU A 541 9.86 13.55 -17.46
C LEU A 541 8.59 13.13 -18.22
N ASP A 542 7.86 14.08 -18.80
CA ASP A 542 6.62 13.78 -19.55
C ASP A 542 6.93 13.07 -20.87
N ALA A 543 8.07 13.39 -21.48
CA ALA A 543 8.52 12.73 -22.71
C ALA A 543 8.88 11.24 -22.54
N VAL A 544 9.07 10.78 -21.30
CA VAL A 544 9.44 9.38 -21.01
C VAL A 544 8.27 8.42 -21.25
N TRP A 545 7.04 8.84 -20.99
CA TRP A 545 5.85 7.98 -20.96
C TRP A 545 5.26 7.66 -22.32
N ARG A 546 6.09 7.14 -23.27
CA ARG A 546 5.67 6.81 -24.65
C ARG A 546 6.39 5.56 -25.17
N PRO A 547 5.82 4.85 -26.15
CA PRO A 547 6.49 3.75 -26.87
C PRO A 547 7.80 4.22 -27.54
N ARG A 548 8.70 3.28 -27.75
CA ARG A 548 10.01 3.51 -28.35
C ARG A 548 10.12 2.83 -29.72
N LEU A 549 10.45 3.61 -30.74
CA LEU A 549 10.76 3.12 -32.08
C LEU A 549 12.25 2.87 -32.20
N TYR A 550 12.62 1.68 -32.68
CA TYR A 550 14.03 1.27 -32.87
C TYR A 550 14.45 1.25 -34.33
N THR A 551 13.57 0.82 -35.24
CA THR A 551 13.80 0.81 -36.68
C THR A 551 12.54 1.24 -37.40
N GLU A 552 12.71 2.04 -38.46
CA GLU A 552 11.62 2.32 -39.38
C GLU A 552 11.46 1.16 -40.36
N GLY A 553 10.25 0.93 -40.86
CA GLY A 553 9.94 -0.11 -41.81
C GLY A 553 8.59 0.04 -42.47
N SER A 554 8.32 -0.75 -43.51
CA SER A 554 7.08 -0.68 -44.30
C SER A 554 6.39 -2.03 -44.53
N GLU A 555 7.04 -3.15 -44.22
CA GLU A 555 6.50 -4.47 -44.53
C GLU A 555 5.80 -5.13 -43.34
N LEU A 556 6.32 -4.93 -42.12
CA LEU A 556 5.85 -5.56 -40.89
C LEU A 556 6.06 -4.64 -39.69
N THR A 557 5.13 -4.59 -38.78
CA THR A 557 5.29 -4.04 -37.44
C THR A 557 5.63 -5.16 -36.46
N LEU A 558 6.78 -5.04 -35.78
CA LEU A 558 7.22 -5.98 -34.75
C LEU A 558 7.22 -5.26 -33.39
N VAL A 559 6.48 -5.81 -32.44
CA VAL A 559 6.45 -5.35 -31.05
C VAL A 559 7.27 -6.30 -30.19
N ALA A 560 8.26 -5.78 -29.46
CA ALA A 560 9.11 -6.56 -28.57
C ALA A 560 9.25 -5.89 -27.21
N PHE A 561 9.31 -6.69 -26.13
CA PHE A 561 9.42 -6.21 -24.76
C PHE A 561 10.83 -6.46 -24.21
N GLY A 562 11.38 -5.48 -23.45
CA GLY A 562 12.63 -5.65 -22.73
C GLY A 562 13.76 -6.24 -23.57
N ALA A 563 14.36 -7.34 -23.13
CA ALA A 563 15.49 -7.98 -23.84
C ALA A 563 15.12 -8.48 -25.24
N MET A 564 13.86 -8.76 -25.52
CA MET A 564 13.42 -9.24 -26.85
C MET A 564 13.59 -8.19 -27.96
N VAL A 565 13.72 -6.91 -27.60
CA VAL A 565 14.08 -5.85 -28.56
C VAL A 565 15.42 -6.15 -29.22
N HIS A 566 16.42 -6.62 -28.47
CA HIS A 566 17.76 -6.94 -29.01
C HIS A 566 17.73 -8.17 -29.88
N GLU A 567 16.92 -9.18 -29.57
CA GLU A 567 16.71 -10.35 -30.41
C GLU A 567 16.01 -9.97 -31.74
N ALA A 568 15.01 -9.07 -31.64
CA ALA A 568 14.31 -8.54 -32.83
C ALA A 568 15.25 -7.75 -33.75
N LEU A 569 16.08 -6.88 -33.19
CA LEU A 569 17.09 -6.13 -33.96
C LEU A 569 18.07 -7.06 -34.67
N ALA A 570 18.53 -8.12 -33.98
CA ALA A 570 19.43 -9.12 -34.57
C ALA A 570 18.74 -9.91 -35.71
N ALA A 571 17.48 -10.29 -35.54
CA ALA A 571 16.69 -10.98 -36.57
C ALA A 571 16.49 -10.11 -37.82
N VAL A 572 16.07 -8.85 -37.64
CA VAL A 572 15.81 -7.91 -38.74
C VAL A 572 17.09 -7.59 -39.49
N SER A 573 18.23 -7.43 -38.79
CA SER A 573 19.55 -7.24 -39.45
C SER A 573 19.94 -8.41 -40.32
N LYS A 574 19.56 -9.65 -39.98
CA LYS A 574 19.86 -10.84 -40.77
C LYS A 574 18.95 -11.03 -41.98
N CYS A 575 17.65 -10.83 -41.79
CA CYS A 575 16.68 -11.09 -42.86
C CYS A 575 16.61 -10.00 -43.91
N GLY A 576 17.18 -8.82 -43.68
CA GLY A 576 17.23 -7.70 -44.64
C GLY A 576 15.84 -7.15 -45.03
N ARG A 577 14.79 -7.38 -44.19
CA ARG A 577 13.42 -6.95 -44.46
C ARG A 577 13.13 -5.60 -43.83
N SER A 578 12.17 -4.88 -44.41
CA SER A 578 11.73 -3.54 -43.92
C SER A 578 10.77 -3.67 -42.75
N VAL A 579 11.28 -3.90 -41.55
CA VAL A 579 10.52 -4.15 -40.33
C VAL A 579 10.60 -2.96 -39.39
N GLU A 580 9.45 -2.50 -38.93
CA GLU A 580 9.35 -1.46 -37.91
C GLU A 580 9.30 -2.08 -36.50
N ILE A 581 10.33 -1.83 -35.69
CA ILE A 581 10.46 -2.42 -34.36
C ILE A 581 10.07 -1.42 -33.30
N TRP A 582 9.12 -1.80 -32.46
CA TRP A 582 8.61 -1.03 -31.34
C TRP A 582 8.79 -1.75 -29.99
N ASN A 583 9.20 -1.00 -28.96
CA ASN A 583 9.02 -1.39 -27.56
C ASN A 583 7.87 -0.54 -27.00
N PRO A 584 6.78 -1.12 -26.49
CA PRO A 584 5.73 -0.37 -25.78
C PRO A 584 6.29 0.43 -24.62
N PHE A 585 7.33 -0.07 -23.94
CA PHE A 585 8.05 0.52 -22.82
C PHE A 585 7.17 0.77 -21.58
N VAL A 586 6.02 1.45 -21.74
CA VAL A 586 5.00 1.62 -20.69
C VAL A 586 3.94 0.56 -20.89
N LEU A 587 3.91 -0.42 -19.98
CA LEU A 587 3.03 -1.58 -20.06
C LEU A 587 1.70 -1.36 -19.34
N GLN A 588 1.70 -0.45 -18.34
CA GLN A 588 0.51 -0.03 -17.62
C GLN A 588 0.68 1.43 -17.15
N PRO A 589 -0.26 2.34 -17.49
CA PRO A 589 -1.31 2.15 -18.50
C PRO A 589 -0.69 1.94 -19.90
N LEU A 590 -1.21 0.98 -20.65
CA LEU A 590 -0.68 0.67 -21.98
C LEU A 590 -0.96 1.82 -22.95
N ARG A 591 0.09 2.28 -23.65
CA ARG A 591 0.02 3.34 -24.67
C ARG A 591 0.59 2.80 -25.96
N ILE A 592 -0.26 2.53 -26.96
CA ILE A 592 0.14 1.87 -28.20
C ILE A 592 -0.39 2.59 -29.46
N GLU A 593 -0.86 3.81 -29.35
CA GLU A 593 -1.39 4.58 -30.48
C GLU A 593 -0.40 4.65 -31.64
N PRO A 594 0.92 4.95 -31.44
CA PRO A 594 1.90 4.92 -32.53
C PRO A 594 2.12 3.53 -33.15
N ILE A 595 1.95 2.46 -32.34
CA ILE A 595 2.04 1.08 -32.81
C ILE A 595 0.84 0.72 -33.67
N ILE A 596 -0.35 1.19 -33.31
CA ILE A 596 -1.57 1.04 -34.11
C ILE A 596 -1.39 1.70 -35.48
N ASP A 597 -0.84 2.91 -35.52
CA ASP A 597 -0.56 3.62 -36.77
C ASP A 597 0.50 2.88 -37.62
N SER A 598 1.52 2.31 -36.98
CA SER A 598 2.48 1.45 -37.64
C SER A 598 1.83 0.22 -38.30
N VAL A 599 0.94 -0.47 -37.57
CA VAL A 599 0.21 -1.63 -38.12
C VAL A 599 -0.73 -1.22 -39.24
N ARG A 600 -1.37 -0.05 -39.14
CA ARG A 600 -2.21 0.49 -40.23
C ARG A 600 -1.40 0.69 -41.51
N LYS A 601 -0.16 1.14 -41.39
CA LYS A 601 0.80 1.33 -42.48
C LYS A 601 1.29 -0.02 -43.06
N THR A 602 1.71 -0.94 -42.21
CA THR A 602 2.37 -2.19 -42.65
C THR A 602 1.40 -3.32 -42.99
N GLY A 603 0.22 -3.33 -42.36
CA GLY A 603 -0.80 -4.36 -42.51
C GLY A 603 -0.45 -5.70 -41.85
N ARG A 604 0.63 -5.80 -41.07
CA ARG A 604 1.10 -7.03 -40.42
C ARG A 604 1.64 -6.75 -39.02
N LEU A 605 1.36 -7.65 -38.09
CA LEU A 605 1.83 -7.55 -36.71
C LEU A 605 2.46 -8.85 -36.24
N LEU A 606 3.69 -8.75 -35.72
CA LEU A 606 4.37 -9.78 -34.93
C LEU A 606 4.62 -9.23 -33.53
N VAL A 607 4.22 -9.96 -32.49
CA VAL A 607 4.56 -9.63 -31.10
C VAL A 607 5.55 -10.67 -30.56
N VAL A 608 6.61 -10.22 -29.89
CA VAL A 608 7.65 -11.07 -29.29
C VAL A 608 7.78 -10.75 -27.82
N GLN A 609 7.56 -11.74 -26.96
CA GLN A 609 7.69 -11.63 -25.51
C GLN A 609 8.45 -12.82 -24.92
N GLU A 610 9.22 -12.59 -23.86
CA GLU A 610 9.94 -13.65 -23.16
C GLU A 610 9.03 -14.38 -22.16
N SER A 611 8.03 -13.71 -21.61
CA SER A 611 7.00 -14.36 -20.78
C SER A 611 6.27 -15.46 -21.55
N CYS A 612 5.72 -16.44 -20.83
CA CYS A 612 4.87 -17.46 -21.42
C CYS A 612 3.63 -16.81 -22.07
N ARG A 613 2.97 -17.54 -22.97
CA ARG A 613 1.81 -17.00 -23.67
C ARG A 613 0.63 -16.76 -22.76
N ALA A 614 0.42 -17.66 -21.83
CA ALA A 614 -0.69 -17.56 -20.90
C ALA A 614 -0.61 -16.23 -20.10
N GLN A 615 -1.59 -15.36 -20.32
CA GLN A 615 -1.68 -14.04 -19.69
C GLN A 615 -0.53 -13.06 -20.02
N GLY A 616 0.23 -13.30 -21.07
CA GLY A 616 1.26 -12.37 -21.55
C GLY A 616 0.65 -11.09 -22.11
N LEU A 617 1.42 -9.99 -22.06
CA LEU A 617 0.99 -8.68 -22.56
C LEU A 617 0.83 -8.63 -24.07
N GLY A 618 1.47 -9.55 -24.81
CA GLY A 618 1.34 -9.64 -26.26
C GLY A 618 -0.10 -9.87 -26.73
N ASP A 619 -0.87 -10.70 -26.04
CA ASP A 619 -2.27 -10.91 -26.38
C ASP A 619 -3.10 -9.62 -26.18
N ARG A 620 -2.81 -8.82 -25.16
CA ARG A 620 -3.43 -7.52 -24.96
C ARG A 620 -3.10 -6.53 -26.08
N VAL A 621 -1.83 -6.45 -26.49
CA VAL A 621 -1.41 -5.61 -27.63
C VAL A 621 -2.15 -6.03 -28.90
N ILE A 622 -2.21 -7.34 -29.19
CA ILE A 622 -2.95 -7.85 -30.36
C ILE A 622 -4.43 -7.49 -30.29
N ALA A 623 -5.07 -7.67 -29.14
CA ALA A 623 -6.49 -7.36 -28.96
C ALA A 623 -6.79 -5.89 -29.20
N GLU A 624 -6.00 -4.96 -28.62
CA GLU A 624 -6.18 -3.52 -28.79
C GLU A 624 -5.90 -3.08 -30.24
N VAL A 625 -4.84 -3.60 -30.88
CA VAL A 625 -4.55 -3.32 -32.31
C VAL A 625 -5.66 -3.83 -33.19
N CYS A 626 -6.14 -5.05 -32.99
CA CYS A 626 -7.23 -5.62 -33.78
C CYS A 626 -8.54 -4.82 -33.65
N GLY A 627 -8.82 -4.29 -32.45
CA GLY A 627 -10.00 -3.45 -32.22
C GLY A 627 -10.02 -2.20 -33.11
N GLU A 628 -8.83 -1.65 -33.45
CA GLU A 628 -8.70 -0.40 -34.17
C GLU A 628 -8.42 -0.57 -35.69
N VAL A 629 -7.72 -1.63 -36.07
CA VAL A 629 -7.19 -1.76 -37.44
C VAL A 629 -7.43 -3.12 -38.10
N MET A 630 -8.41 -3.90 -37.65
CA MET A 630 -8.71 -5.23 -38.20
C MET A 630 -8.84 -5.23 -39.72
N GLY A 631 -9.51 -4.22 -40.29
CA GLY A 631 -9.67 -4.08 -41.74
C GLY A 631 -8.41 -3.74 -42.52
N SER A 632 -7.34 -3.34 -41.85
CA SER A 632 -6.03 -3.04 -42.46
C SER A 632 -5.08 -4.24 -42.45
N LEU A 633 -5.40 -5.29 -41.68
CA LEU A 633 -4.55 -6.46 -41.55
C LEU A 633 -4.59 -7.30 -42.84
N ARG A 634 -3.42 -7.60 -43.35
CA ARG A 634 -3.21 -8.47 -44.53
C ARG A 634 -3.02 -9.94 -44.16
N LYS A 635 -2.64 -10.20 -42.89
CA LYS A 635 -2.52 -11.54 -42.30
C LYS A 635 -2.97 -11.48 -40.82
N PRO A 636 -3.39 -12.61 -40.24
CA PRO A 636 -3.62 -12.66 -38.79
C PRO A 636 -2.36 -12.24 -38.02
N PRO A 637 -2.48 -11.46 -36.95
CA PRO A 637 -1.37 -11.17 -36.05
C PRO A 637 -0.76 -12.43 -35.47
N ALA A 638 0.56 -12.45 -35.31
CA ALA A 638 1.29 -13.56 -34.73
C ALA A 638 1.97 -13.15 -33.41
N ILE A 639 2.17 -14.13 -32.54
CA ILE A 639 2.92 -13.95 -31.29
C ILE A 639 3.97 -15.06 -31.17
N LEU A 640 5.20 -14.67 -30.83
CA LEU A 640 6.26 -15.54 -30.42
C LEU A 640 6.54 -15.32 -28.94
N SER A 641 6.28 -16.34 -28.13
CA SER A 641 6.48 -16.35 -26.68
C SER A 641 7.30 -17.54 -26.24
N ALA A 642 7.74 -17.53 -24.98
CA ALA A 642 8.18 -18.77 -24.34
C ALA A 642 7.02 -19.77 -24.24
N PRO A 643 7.32 -21.08 -24.09
CA PRO A 643 6.32 -22.10 -23.77
C PRO A 643 5.60 -21.81 -22.45
N ASP A 644 4.38 -22.32 -22.29
CA ASP A 644 3.63 -22.26 -21.01
C ASP A 644 4.25 -23.25 -20.00
N ALA A 645 5.44 -22.93 -19.52
CA ALA A 645 6.21 -23.72 -18.57
C ALA A 645 7.06 -22.78 -17.68
N PRO A 646 7.44 -23.22 -16.47
CA PRO A 646 8.46 -22.50 -15.69
C PRO A 646 9.81 -22.48 -16.42
N VAL A 647 10.62 -21.45 -16.16
CA VAL A 647 11.97 -21.32 -16.76
C VAL A 647 12.85 -22.47 -16.30
N PRO A 648 13.41 -23.27 -17.23
CA PRO A 648 14.25 -24.40 -16.86
C PRO A 648 15.66 -23.97 -16.46
N PHE A 649 16.35 -24.83 -15.68
CA PHE A 649 17.69 -24.52 -15.18
C PHE A 649 18.82 -24.92 -16.14
N ALA A 650 18.69 -26.06 -16.89
CA ALA A 650 19.75 -26.50 -17.79
C ALA A 650 19.93 -25.50 -18.93
N PRO A 651 21.18 -25.11 -19.28
CA PRO A 651 21.46 -24.11 -20.30
C PRO A 651 20.81 -24.43 -21.67
N GLU A 652 20.80 -25.69 -22.09
CA GLU A 652 20.21 -26.14 -23.35
C GLU A 652 18.68 -25.99 -23.33
N LEU A 653 18.04 -26.28 -22.19
CA LEU A 653 16.60 -26.13 -22.03
C LEU A 653 16.20 -24.65 -21.93
N GLU A 654 16.96 -23.83 -21.20
CA GLU A 654 16.73 -22.39 -21.12
C GLU A 654 16.88 -21.72 -22.49
N ALA A 655 17.91 -22.10 -23.27
CA ALA A 655 18.10 -21.60 -24.62
C ALA A 655 16.95 -21.99 -25.57
N ALA A 656 16.39 -23.20 -25.43
CA ALA A 656 15.22 -23.64 -26.19
C ALA A 656 13.91 -23.00 -25.74
N PHE A 657 13.82 -22.68 -24.45
CA PHE A 657 12.65 -22.01 -23.83
C PHE A 657 12.50 -20.59 -24.35
N ARG A 658 13.58 -19.83 -24.40
CA ARG A 658 13.58 -18.39 -24.69
C ARG A 658 13.41 -18.13 -26.21
N PRO A 659 12.55 -17.17 -26.63
CA PRO A 659 12.57 -16.66 -28.00
C PRO A 659 13.93 -16.08 -28.35
N ASN A 660 14.37 -16.29 -29.61
CA ASN A 660 15.67 -15.85 -30.08
C ASN A 660 15.60 -15.32 -31.53
N ALA A 661 16.67 -14.69 -31.98
CA ALA A 661 16.73 -14.05 -33.29
C ALA A 661 16.39 -15.00 -34.47
N THR A 662 16.77 -16.28 -34.41
CA THR A 662 16.46 -17.25 -35.46
C THR A 662 14.98 -17.53 -35.57
N ARG A 663 14.31 -17.80 -34.42
CA ARG A 663 12.86 -18.03 -34.40
C ARG A 663 12.07 -16.77 -34.80
N ILE A 664 12.57 -15.57 -34.46
CA ILE A 664 11.96 -14.29 -34.88
C ILE A 664 12.09 -14.14 -36.40
N GLU A 665 13.24 -14.42 -36.98
CA GLU A 665 13.48 -14.38 -38.45
C GLU A 665 12.56 -15.34 -39.21
N GLU A 666 12.37 -16.56 -38.70
CA GLU A 666 11.41 -17.53 -39.24
C GLU A 666 9.99 -16.99 -39.26
N MET A 667 9.56 -16.38 -38.16
CA MET A 667 8.23 -15.77 -38.05
C MET A 667 8.03 -14.57 -38.96
N ILE A 668 9.06 -13.70 -39.11
CA ILE A 668 9.04 -12.58 -40.05
C ILE A 668 8.85 -13.12 -41.48
N THR A 669 9.62 -14.13 -41.86
CA THR A 669 9.55 -14.74 -43.17
C THR A 669 8.17 -15.33 -43.45
N ALA A 670 7.58 -16.07 -42.51
CA ALA A 670 6.26 -16.66 -42.64
C ALA A 670 5.13 -15.59 -42.77
N LEU A 671 5.25 -14.46 -42.08
CA LEU A 671 4.28 -13.37 -42.17
C LEU A 671 4.43 -12.56 -43.47
N LEU A 672 5.61 -12.52 -44.09
CA LEU A 672 5.86 -11.79 -45.32
C LEU A 672 5.67 -12.65 -46.59
N ALA A 673 5.70 -13.97 -46.46
CA ALA A 673 5.31 -14.89 -47.52
C ALA A 673 3.80 -14.80 -47.81
#